data_896df3c21a1474dc1cb7609bf544f28d
#
_entry.id   896df3c21a1474dc1cb7609bf544f28d
#
_cell.length_a   1.000
_cell.length_b   1.000
_cell.length_c   1.000
_cell.angle_alpha   90.00
_cell.angle_beta   90.00
_cell.angle_gamma   90.00
#
_symmetry.space_group_name_H-M   'P 1'
#
loop_
_entity.id
_entity.type
_entity.pdbx_description
1 polymer ?
#
loop_
_entity_poly.entity_id
_entity_poly.type
_entity_poly.pdbx_seq_one_letter_code
_entity_poly.pdbx_strand_id
1 'polypeptide(L)'
;MKLNNFISKLLFAFGLLLVTTAFGQTITGKVTDTNGESLPYVNVIEKGTTNGTTTDENGAFSLNVKKMPTIIVVSSIGFSAIEKQITNTTPLTFTLKEDSVSLDEIVLTGNRSKPRTILDSAVPIDNINAGDLKATGQTSVDQMLTFSVPSYNASSQTVSDGTAHFDPADLRGLGPSRTLVLVNGKRKNQSALVYVNDTPGKGEVGVDMKSIPTAAIERVEVLRDGASAQYGSDAVAGVINIILKKNVSFTEVNVNSGVTKEGDGFNIDGDVNHTFTFADGGFVNTSLGLSYQDITNRAGEPGKDDLFGVDDQWTRDNPALGMTIGQPEMKKGDIFVNAEMPLNDNTKLYAFGGFNMRQGKSFALYRPPYWVQDPHNLLHEAGTEYQGFQPTFETDIKDFLFTAGSKFKLGEFNADASASYGSNSVGYTIGNTLNPSLGANSPTSFDAGAYAFSNIIGNFDVSRSFGDVSIGIGLEGRQEQFDVTAGQEESYIDGGAQSFPGLQPGNALSETRTNIGGYGTLDWDITDKFLISGAARYENYSDFGGNTSWKISSRYKINDSGVLRASYSTGFRAPSLHQVYLSNVQTLVSGGTISNQGTFNNVSPVIKDLGVASLFAETSKSISAGITVKASRDFTISLDYYNVKVEDRVVFSGEIGGTDDNGNPNAAVQQILDDNSVTSIKFFINAADTKTEGFDFTVRQKNLEVGAGKLGVNLALNVNNTRLEGEVKTPTKLSSYKNAIFNRKEQSRIISARPSTKFLFGGDYKINKFSANLNNTYFGEVTWMHATDPGKDQTFQGKVITDLFFGYELTDKISINAQVNNLFNVYPDELDAKGDASTDLGGRFKYPWEVNQFGFNGMTFRAGLTLKL
;
A
#
# COMPACT_ATOMS: atom_id res chain seq x y z
N MET A 1 3.74 7.00 -37.79
CA MET A 1 4.64 6.25 -38.69
C MET A 1 6.12 6.26 -38.24
N LYS A 2 6.45 6.58 -36.97
CA LYS A 2 7.83 6.55 -36.42
C LYS A 2 8.06 5.48 -35.35
N LEU A 3 7.02 4.77 -34.89
CA LEU A 3 7.12 3.76 -33.82
C LEU A 3 7.54 2.37 -34.32
N ASN A 4 7.20 2.03 -35.57
CA ASN A 4 7.54 0.72 -36.16
C ASN A 4 9.04 0.52 -36.48
N ASN A 5 9.79 1.62 -36.67
CA ASN A 5 11.23 1.53 -36.97
C ASN A 5 12.13 1.35 -35.72
N PHE A 6 11.59 1.58 -34.53
CA PHE A 6 12.33 1.38 -33.28
C PHE A 6 12.25 -0.07 -32.80
N ILE A 7 11.08 -0.67 -32.92
CA ILE A 7 10.83 -2.07 -32.53
C ILE A 7 11.59 -3.06 -33.45
N SER A 8 11.64 -2.79 -34.76
CA SER A 8 12.40 -3.65 -35.68
C SER A 8 13.90 -3.64 -35.48
N LYS A 9 14.47 -2.51 -35.01
CA LYS A 9 15.90 -2.42 -34.69
C LYS A 9 16.27 -3.06 -33.37
N LEU A 10 15.34 -3.10 -32.40
CA LEU A 10 15.52 -3.80 -31.12
C LEU A 10 15.49 -5.32 -31.30
N LEU A 11 14.63 -5.84 -32.18
CA LEU A 11 14.57 -7.28 -32.49
C LEU A 11 15.77 -7.77 -33.32
N PHE A 12 16.40 -6.91 -34.11
CA PHE A 12 17.59 -7.27 -34.88
C PHE A 12 18.89 -7.28 -34.04
N ALA A 13 18.95 -6.49 -32.95
CA ALA A 13 20.06 -6.51 -32.02
C ALA A 13 20.07 -7.74 -31.10
N PHE A 14 18.92 -8.40 -30.91
CA PHE A 14 18.76 -9.60 -30.07
C PHE A 14 19.15 -10.90 -30.81
N GLY A 15 19.28 -10.86 -32.15
CA GLY A 15 19.55 -12.04 -32.98
C GLY A 15 21.02 -12.38 -33.19
N LEU A 16 21.99 -11.61 -32.65
CA LEU A 16 23.40 -11.73 -33.02
C LEU A 16 24.33 -12.25 -31.90
N LEU A 17 23.81 -12.87 -30.85
CA LEU A 17 24.61 -13.43 -29.74
C LEU A 17 24.43 -14.94 -29.59
N LEU A 18 24.77 -15.71 -30.62
CA LEU A 18 24.94 -17.16 -30.52
C LEU A 18 26.17 -17.62 -31.28
N VAL A 19 27.00 -18.29 -30.54
CA VAL A 19 27.99 -19.32 -30.89
C VAL A 19 29.40 -18.99 -30.35
N THR A 20 29.72 -19.59 -29.19
CA THR A 20 31.05 -20.18 -28.95
C THR A 20 30.87 -21.52 -28.24
N THR A 21 31.18 -22.60 -28.90
CA THR A 21 31.25 -23.93 -28.32
C THR A 21 32.54 -24.07 -27.50
N ALA A 22 32.41 -24.18 -26.19
CA ALA A 22 33.52 -24.56 -25.31
C ALA A 22 33.35 -26.06 -24.92
N PHE A 23 34.37 -26.88 -25.12
CA PHE A 23 34.41 -28.26 -24.62
C PHE A 23 34.49 -28.22 -23.09
N GLY A 24 33.42 -28.63 -22.41
CA GLY A 24 33.38 -28.82 -20.96
C GLY A 24 33.40 -30.26 -20.54
N GLN A 25 33.73 -30.52 -19.27
CA GLN A 25 33.61 -31.86 -18.66
C GLN A 25 32.19 -32.08 -18.15
N THR A 26 31.55 -33.20 -18.45
CA THR A 26 30.18 -33.46 -18.03
C THR A 26 30.15 -34.10 -16.64
N ILE A 27 29.47 -33.45 -15.70
CA ILE A 27 29.14 -33.98 -14.37
C ILE A 27 27.72 -34.52 -14.42
N THR A 28 27.52 -35.75 -13.92
CA THR A 28 26.19 -36.35 -13.80
C THR A 28 25.89 -36.67 -12.33
N GLY A 29 24.64 -36.77 -11.98
CA GLY A 29 24.26 -37.15 -10.62
C GLY A 29 22.77 -37.29 -10.43
N LYS A 30 22.37 -37.51 -9.18
CA LYS A 30 20.98 -37.63 -8.74
C LYS A 30 20.73 -36.78 -7.49
N VAL A 31 19.56 -36.17 -7.40
CA VAL A 31 19.11 -35.41 -6.23
C VAL A 31 17.90 -36.14 -5.62
N THR A 32 17.95 -36.37 -4.32
CA THR A 32 16.86 -36.96 -3.53
C THR A 32 16.55 -36.13 -2.31
N ASP A 33 15.40 -36.34 -1.69
CA ASP A 33 15.11 -35.87 -0.34
C ASP A 33 15.73 -36.79 0.75
N THR A 34 15.50 -36.48 2.02
CA THR A 34 15.95 -37.26 3.16
C THR A 34 15.28 -38.61 3.31
N ASN A 35 14.16 -38.85 2.62
CA ASN A 35 13.43 -40.11 2.59
C ASN A 35 13.91 -41.00 1.42
N GLY A 36 14.81 -40.50 0.56
CA GLY A 36 15.31 -41.15 -0.64
C GLY A 36 14.42 -41.01 -1.87
N GLU A 37 13.36 -40.19 -1.79
CA GLU A 37 12.52 -39.86 -2.93
C GLU A 37 13.27 -38.93 -3.91
N SER A 38 13.15 -39.23 -5.20
CA SER A 38 13.80 -38.44 -6.24
C SER A 38 13.17 -37.04 -6.32
N LEU A 39 14.01 -35.99 -6.36
CA LEU A 39 13.58 -34.62 -6.46
C LEU A 39 13.71 -34.13 -7.91
N PRO A 40 12.62 -33.98 -8.65
CA PRO A 40 12.62 -33.42 -9.99
C PRO A 40 12.80 -31.86 -9.93
N TYR A 41 13.33 -31.32 -11.04
CA TYR A 41 13.44 -29.89 -11.31
C TYR A 41 14.24 -29.09 -10.26
N VAL A 42 15.17 -29.77 -9.58
CA VAL A 42 16.13 -29.14 -8.66
C VAL A 42 17.20 -28.42 -9.48
N ASN A 43 17.48 -27.18 -9.15
CA ASN A 43 18.52 -26.38 -9.78
C ASN A 43 19.91 -26.94 -9.39
N VAL A 44 20.75 -27.19 -10.38
CA VAL A 44 22.13 -27.61 -10.23
C VAL A 44 23.01 -26.63 -10.97
N ILE A 45 23.72 -25.76 -10.26
CA ILE A 45 24.42 -24.59 -10.82
C ILE A 45 25.90 -24.68 -10.45
N GLU A 46 26.77 -24.38 -11.41
CA GLU A 46 28.18 -24.16 -11.16
C GLU A 46 28.37 -22.81 -10.48
N LYS A 47 28.81 -22.80 -9.21
CA LYS A 47 28.90 -21.60 -8.35
C LYS A 47 29.69 -20.49 -9.01
N GLY A 48 29.13 -19.29 -9.00
CA GLY A 48 29.75 -18.11 -9.61
C GLY A 48 29.66 -18.06 -11.15
N THR A 49 28.80 -18.88 -11.76
CA THR A 49 28.56 -18.85 -13.21
C THR A 49 27.07 -18.90 -13.54
N THR A 50 26.70 -18.64 -14.78
CA THR A 50 25.35 -18.87 -15.32
C THR A 50 25.16 -20.29 -15.86
N ASN A 51 26.18 -21.16 -15.68
CA ASN A 51 26.14 -22.52 -16.15
C ASN A 51 25.38 -23.38 -15.16
N GLY A 52 24.23 -23.93 -15.56
CA GLY A 52 23.37 -24.73 -14.71
C GLY A 52 22.48 -25.65 -15.53
N THR A 53 21.86 -26.59 -14.83
CA THR A 53 20.85 -27.52 -15.34
C THR A 53 19.82 -27.78 -14.25
N THR A 54 18.71 -28.43 -14.58
CA THR A 54 17.75 -28.96 -13.63
C THR A 54 17.74 -30.48 -13.63
N THR A 55 17.30 -31.08 -12.52
CA THR A 55 17.07 -32.53 -12.50
C THR A 55 15.84 -32.90 -13.32
N ASP A 56 15.86 -34.07 -13.92
CA ASP A 56 14.72 -34.67 -14.62
C ASP A 56 13.67 -35.25 -13.62
N GLU A 57 12.63 -35.93 -14.13
CA GLU A 57 11.55 -36.51 -13.32
C GLU A 57 12.06 -37.60 -12.34
N ASN A 58 13.22 -38.21 -12.62
CA ASN A 58 13.86 -39.18 -11.76
C ASN A 58 14.91 -38.58 -10.82
N GLY A 59 14.98 -37.24 -10.75
CA GLY A 59 15.98 -36.55 -9.97
C GLY A 59 17.37 -36.55 -10.55
N ALA A 60 17.58 -37.05 -11.77
CA ALA A 60 18.88 -37.12 -12.42
C ALA A 60 19.23 -35.82 -13.14
N PHE A 61 20.52 -35.44 -13.15
CA PHE A 61 21.01 -34.26 -13.85
C PHE A 61 22.29 -34.54 -14.63
N SER A 62 22.53 -33.71 -15.62
CA SER A 62 23.76 -33.67 -16.41
C SER A 62 24.16 -32.19 -16.64
N LEU A 63 25.36 -31.83 -16.18
CA LEU A 63 25.88 -30.46 -16.28
C LEU A 63 27.27 -30.43 -16.90
N ASN A 64 27.47 -29.70 -17.96
CA ASN A 64 28.77 -29.43 -18.56
C ASN A 64 29.49 -28.29 -17.86
N VAL A 65 30.61 -28.58 -17.19
CA VAL A 65 31.43 -27.56 -16.51
C VAL A 65 32.67 -27.21 -17.30
N LYS A 66 33.06 -25.95 -17.27
CA LYS A 66 34.19 -25.45 -18.08
C LYS A 66 35.55 -25.82 -17.49
N LYS A 67 35.62 -26.05 -16.19
CA LYS A 67 36.88 -26.27 -15.47
C LYS A 67 36.65 -27.06 -14.17
N MET A 68 37.59 -27.91 -13.81
CA MET A 68 37.65 -28.55 -12.50
C MET A 68 38.95 -28.18 -11.75
N PRO A 69 38.94 -28.07 -10.41
CA PRO A 69 37.79 -28.28 -9.51
C PRO A 69 36.76 -27.15 -9.63
N THR A 70 35.48 -27.46 -9.46
CA THR A 70 34.37 -26.49 -9.41
C THR A 70 33.49 -26.73 -8.19
N ILE A 71 32.70 -25.74 -7.79
CA ILE A 71 31.70 -25.90 -6.72
C ILE A 71 30.33 -25.96 -7.39
N ILE A 72 29.57 -27.01 -7.08
CA ILE A 72 28.19 -27.16 -7.52
C ILE A 72 27.25 -26.75 -6.36
N VAL A 73 26.31 -25.90 -6.67
CA VAL A 73 25.19 -25.50 -5.79
C VAL A 73 23.94 -26.23 -6.26
N VAL A 74 23.32 -26.97 -5.37
CA VAL A 74 22.07 -27.69 -5.62
C VAL A 74 20.99 -27.03 -4.75
N SER A 75 19.95 -26.50 -5.37
CA SER A 75 18.89 -25.79 -4.66
C SER A 75 17.53 -26.06 -5.29
N SER A 76 16.51 -26.16 -4.44
CA SER A 76 15.11 -26.29 -4.85
C SER A 76 14.22 -25.52 -3.89
N ILE A 77 13.09 -25.02 -4.38
CA ILE A 77 12.08 -24.39 -3.53
C ILE A 77 11.58 -25.41 -2.51
N GLY A 78 11.64 -25.04 -1.23
CA GLY A 78 11.26 -25.93 -0.13
C GLY A 78 12.39 -26.83 0.39
N PHE A 79 13.64 -26.64 -0.05
CA PHE A 79 14.80 -27.40 0.39
C PHE A 79 16.00 -26.50 0.70
N SER A 80 16.79 -26.89 1.71
CA SER A 80 18.06 -26.21 2.01
C SER A 80 19.07 -26.47 0.90
N ALA A 81 19.68 -25.41 0.37
CA ALA A 81 20.69 -25.52 -0.66
C ALA A 81 21.95 -26.23 -0.15
N ILE A 82 22.56 -27.09 -0.99
CA ILE A 82 23.82 -27.76 -0.70
C ILE A 82 24.90 -27.25 -1.66
N GLU A 83 26.06 -26.92 -1.12
CA GLU A 83 27.26 -26.63 -1.88
C GLU A 83 28.26 -27.78 -1.74
N LYS A 84 28.80 -28.24 -2.86
CA LYS A 84 29.80 -29.30 -2.87
C LYS A 84 30.89 -29.00 -3.88
N GLN A 85 32.14 -29.08 -3.44
CA GLN A 85 33.29 -29.01 -4.34
C GLN A 85 33.47 -30.30 -5.09
N ILE A 86 33.54 -30.25 -6.41
CA ILE A 86 33.67 -31.36 -7.31
C ILE A 86 35.06 -31.33 -7.96
N THR A 87 35.80 -32.45 -7.83
CA THR A 87 37.16 -32.56 -8.30
C THR A 87 37.32 -33.59 -9.45
N ASN A 88 36.28 -34.37 -9.72
CA ASN A 88 36.26 -35.37 -10.80
C ASN A 88 34.83 -35.56 -11.33
N THR A 89 34.64 -36.36 -12.38
CA THR A 89 33.37 -36.62 -13.07
C THR A 89 32.60 -37.84 -12.55
N THR A 90 32.94 -38.37 -11.37
CA THR A 90 32.17 -39.47 -10.76
C THR A 90 30.73 -39.04 -10.50
N PRO A 91 29.73 -39.91 -10.80
CA PRO A 91 28.33 -39.56 -10.55
C PRO A 91 28.08 -39.15 -9.11
N LEU A 92 27.35 -38.07 -8.93
CA LEU A 92 27.12 -37.41 -7.64
C LEU A 92 25.72 -37.75 -7.09
N THR A 93 25.62 -37.86 -5.78
CA THR A 93 24.33 -37.88 -5.10
C THR A 93 24.26 -36.68 -4.15
N PHE A 94 23.17 -35.94 -4.24
CA PHE A 94 22.82 -34.88 -3.32
C PHE A 94 21.54 -35.25 -2.60
N THR A 95 21.54 -35.20 -1.29
CA THR A 95 20.34 -35.39 -0.49
C THR A 95 19.94 -34.04 0.10
N LEU A 96 18.93 -33.40 -0.47
CA LEU A 96 18.41 -32.14 0.04
C LEU A 96 17.56 -32.40 1.28
N LYS A 97 17.79 -31.62 2.31
CA LYS A 97 16.84 -31.48 3.42
C LYS A 97 15.74 -30.54 3.00
N GLU A 98 14.48 -30.95 3.16
CA GLU A 98 13.38 -30.04 3.02
C GLU A 98 13.61 -28.81 3.92
N ASP A 99 13.67 -27.67 3.32
CA ASP A 99 13.67 -26.40 4.04
C ASP A 99 12.20 -26.03 4.20
N SER A 100 11.65 -26.36 5.35
CA SER A 100 10.31 -25.91 5.65
C SER A 100 10.33 -24.39 5.75
N VAL A 101 9.82 -23.70 4.74
CA VAL A 101 9.38 -22.32 4.83
C VAL A 101 8.36 -22.28 5.97
N SER A 102 8.82 -22.10 7.17
CA SER A 102 8.03 -22.15 8.39
C SER A 102 8.56 -21.06 9.33
N LEU A 103 8.06 -21.02 10.52
CA LEU A 103 8.47 -20.12 11.61
C LEU A 103 9.98 -20.12 11.93
N ASP A 104 10.77 -20.98 11.32
CA ASP A 104 12.24 -20.98 11.37
C ASP A 104 12.87 -20.05 10.32
N GLU A 105 12.05 -19.40 9.46
CA GLU A 105 12.51 -18.42 8.49
C GLU A 105 13.00 -17.16 9.19
N ILE A 106 14.17 -16.70 8.78
CA ILE A 106 14.77 -15.48 9.31
C ILE A 106 14.01 -14.28 8.75
N VAL A 107 13.48 -13.44 9.65
CA VAL A 107 12.88 -12.17 9.33
C VAL A 107 13.85 -11.03 9.60
N LEU A 108 13.78 -10.01 8.74
CA LEU A 108 14.63 -8.81 8.85
C LEU A 108 13.97 -7.73 9.69
N THR A 109 12.65 -7.81 9.86
CA THR A 109 11.84 -6.83 10.58
C THR A 109 11.77 -7.17 12.07
N GLY A 110 11.63 -6.15 12.91
CA GLY A 110 11.45 -6.32 14.37
C GLY A 110 12.73 -6.39 15.18
N ASN A 111 13.91 -6.52 14.55
CA ASN A 111 15.20 -6.50 15.24
C ASN A 111 16.28 -5.83 14.38
N ARG A 112 16.98 -4.84 14.95
CA ARG A 112 18.06 -4.11 14.29
C ARG A 112 19.45 -4.59 14.68
N SER A 113 19.57 -5.38 15.73
CA SER A 113 20.85 -5.87 16.23
C SER A 113 21.25 -7.23 15.65
N LYS A 114 20.28 -8.17 15.54
CA LYS A 114 20.51 -9.56 15.08
C LYS A 114 19.25 -10.10 14.40
N PRO A 115 19.30 -10.60 13.15
CA PRO A 115 18.17 -11.29 12.53
C PRO A 115 17.72 -12.49 13.39
N ARG A 116 16.41 -12.72 13.46
CA ARG A 116 15.81 -13.79 14.26
C ARG A 116 14.76 -14.55 13.44
N THR A 117 14.46 -15.76 13.84
CA THR A 117 13.31 -16.49 13.30
C THR A 117 12.00 -15.91 13.87
N ILE A 118 10.87 -16.19 13.25
CA ILE A 118 9.55 -15.74 13.73
C ILE A 118 9.29 -16.24 15.16
N LEU A 119 9.68 -17.50 15.50
CA LEU A 119 9.56 -18.03 16.86
C LEU A 119 10.52 -17.39 17.86
N ASP A 120 11.69 -16.96 17.41
CA ASP A 120 12.67 -16.30 18.27
C ASP A 120 12.42 -14.78 18.42
N SER A 121 11.51 -14.23 17.62
CA SER A 121 11.10 -12.82 17.72
C SER A 121 10.30 -12.56 19.00
N ALA A 122 10.58 -11.44 19.65
CA ALA A 122 9.82 -10.96 20.82
C ALA A 122 8.51 -10.25 20.42
N VAL A 123 8.21 -10.15 19.12
CA VAL A 123 7.06 -9.43 18.55
C VAL A 123 6.40 -10.26 17.43
N PRO A 124 5.08 -10.09 17.17
CA PRO A 124 4.37 -10.82 16.13
C PRO A 124 4.76 -10.32 14.74
N ILE A 125 5.17 -11.23 13.87
CA ILE A 125 5.52 -10.93 12.48
C ILE A 125 4.85 -11.95 11.56
N ASP A 126 4.12 -11.46 10.55
CA ASP A 126 3.65 -12.29 9.44
C ASP A 126 4.67 -12.23 8.31
N ASN A 127 4.97 -13.36 7.72
CA ASN A 127 5.81 -13.47 6.54
C ASN A 127 5.00 -14.12 5.40
N ILE A 128 4.80 -13.35 4.31
CA ILE A 128 3.95 -13.73 3.19
C ILE A 128 4.83 -13.75 1.94
N ASN A 129 5.01 -14.93 1.36
CA ASN A 129 5.83 -15.08 0.16
C ASN A 129 5.08 -14.63 -1.10
N ALA A 130 5.81 -14.42 -2.20
CA ALA A 130 5.24 -13.94 -3.47
C ALA A 130 4.19 -14.91 -4.05
N GLY A 131 4.31 -16.21 -3.80
CA GLY A 131 3.34 -17.22 -4.24
C GLY A 131 2.00 -17.06 -3.52
N ASP A 132 2.03 -16.90 -2.20
CA ASP A 132 0.83 -16.68 -1.38
C ASP A 132 0.14 -15.35 -1.77
N LEU A 133 0.92 -14.30 -2.06
CA LEU A 133 0.38 -13.02 -2.54
C LEU A 133 -0.31 -13.18 -3.91
N LYS A 134 0.36 -13.81 -4.88
CA LYS A 134 -0.21 -14.07 -6.22
C LYS A 134 -1.47 -14.93 -6.18
N ALA A 135 -1.54 -15.89 -5.25
CA ALA A 135 -2.69 -16.79 -5.07
C ALA A 135 -3.97 -16.08 -4.60
N THR A 136 -3.88 -14.83 -4.13
CA THR A 136 -5.07 -14.01 -3.83
C THR A 136 -5.83 -13.57 -5.07
N GLY A 137 -5.21 -13.60 -6.25
CA GLY A 137 -5.79 -13.13 -7.50
C GLY A 137 -5.89 -11.62 -7.65
N GLN A 138 -5.38 -10.87 -6.69
CA GLN A 138 -5.39 -9.41 -6.72
C GLN A 138 -4.26 -8.85 -7.58
N THR A 139 -4.40 -7.60 -8.05
CA THR A 139 -3.48 -6.98 -9.01
C THR A 139 -2.43 -6.07 -8.37
N SER A 140 -2.66 -5.59 -7.16
CA SER A 140 -1.77 -4.67 -6.45
C SER A 140 -1.43 -5.18 -5.05
N VAL A 141 -0.27 -4.77 -4.52
CA VAL A 141 0.27 -5.25 -3.24
C VAL A 141 -0.66 -4.95 -2.06
N ASP A 142 -1.28 -3.78 -2.04
CA ASP A 142 -2.26 -3.36 -1.04
C ASP A 142 -3.50 -4.27 -1.04
N GLN A 143 -4.04 -4.60 -2.20
CA GLN A 143 -5.16 -5.54 -2.30
C GLN A 143 -4.72 -6.97 -1.95
N MET A 144 -3.55 -7.42 -2.40
CA MET A 144 -3.00 -8.73 -2.01
C MET A 144 -2.88 -8.86 -0.48
N LEU A 145 -2.39 -7.82 0.21
CA LEU A 145 -2.28 -7.79 1.66
C LEU A 145 -3.66 -7.77 2.34
N THR A 146 -4.65 -7.10 1.75
CA THR A 146 -6.04 -7.09 2.26
C THR A 146 -6.63 -8.49 2.33
N PHE A 147 -6.31 -9.36 1.36
CA PHE A 147 -6.78 -10.74 1.33
C PHE A 147 -5.79 -11.77 1.94
N SER A 148 -4.66 -11.32 2.50
CA SER A 148 -3.66 -12.19 3.13
C SER A 148 -3.43 -11.91 4.62
N VAL A 149 -3.63 -10.65 5.06
CA VAL A 149 -3.36 -10.20 6.44
C VAL A 149 -4.66 -9.76 7.11
N PRO A 150 -5.10 -10.42 8.18
CA PRO A 150 -6.42 -10.16 8.76
C PRO A 150 -6.55 -8.74 9.34
N SER A 151 -5.47 -8.18 9.88
CA SER A 151 -5.46 -6.84 10.48
C SER A 151 -5.12 -5.70 9.49
N TYR A 152 -4.92 -6.01 8.19
CA TYR A 152 -4.62 -5.03 7.16
C TYR A 152 -5.84 -4.77 6.28
N ASN A 153 -6.16 -3.52 6.00
CA ASN A 153 -7.24 -3.10 5.12
C ASN A 153 -6.74 -2.04 4.12
N ALA A 154 -7.16 -2.19 2.87
CA ALA A 154 -7.01 -1.18 1.83
C ALA A 154 -8.32 -1.13 1.05
N SER A 155 -9.08 -0.08 1.26
CA SER A 155 -10.38 0.09 0.61
C SER A 155 -10.18 0.67 -0.79
N SER A 156 -10.64 -0.04 -1.81
CA SER A 156 -10.65 0.49 -3.18
C SER A 156 -11.53 1.73 -3.25
N GLN A 157 -10.97 2.83 -3.74
CA GLN A 157 -11.67 4.10 -3.86
C GLN A 157 -12.36 4.21 -5.22
N THR A 158 -13.55 4.79 -5.21
CA THR A 158 -14.42 4.87 -6.40
C THR A 158 -14.85 6.29 -6.74
N VAL A 159 -14.41 7.27 -5.94
CA VAL A 159 -14.78 8.68 -6.09
C VAL A 159 -13.80 9.40 -7.01
N SER A 160 -14.35 10.26 -7.87
CA SER A 160 -13.56 11.05 -8.81
C SER A 160 -12.70 12.09 -8.11
N ASP A 161 -11.45 11.83 -7.99
CA ASP A 161 -10.33 12.73 -7.73
C ASP A 161 -9.02 11.92 -7.73
N GLY A 162 -7.92 12.51 -7.25
CA GLY A 162 -6.68 11.77 -7.04
C GLY A 162 -6.82 10.53 -6.16
N THR A 163 -7.79 10.54 -5.21
CA THR A 163 -8.06 9.44 -4.28
C THR A 163 -8.44 8.13 -5.00
N ALA A 164 -9.10 8.19 -6.15
CA ALA A 164 -9.49 7.01 -6.94
C ALA A 164 -8.28 6.16 -7.39
N HIS A 165 -7.09 6.73 -7.41
CA HIS A 165 -5.85 6.08 -7.85
C HIS A 165 -4.95 5.61 -6.69
N PHE A 166 -5.36 5.88 -5.44
CA PHE A 166 -4.65 5.49 -4.21
C PHE A 166 -5.61 4.86 -3.23
N ASP A 167 -5.33 3.65 -2.79
CA ASP A 167 -6.13 2.99 -1.77
C ASP A 167 -5.56 3.35 -0.38
N PRO A 168 -6.37 3.92 0.54
CA PRO A 168 -5.91 4.24 1.89
C PRO A 168 -5.70 2.95 2.69
N ALA A 169 -4.46 2.50 2.71
CA ALA A 169 -4.05 1.28 3.39
C ALA A 169 -3.82 1.50 4.87
N ASP A 170 -4.37 0.67 5.74
CA ASP A 170 -4.13 0.74 7.17
C ASP A 170 -3.91 -0.61 7.83
N LEU A 171 -3.23 -0.59 8.97
CA LEU A 171 -3.03 -1.73 9.84
C LEU A 171 -3.78 -1.50 11.16
N ARG A 172 -4.61 -2.49 11.56
CA ARG A 172 -5.39 -2.45 12.80
C ARG A 172 -6.36 -1.26 12.92
N GLY A 173 -6.83 -0.70 11.81
CA GLY A 173 -7.76 0.43 11.82
C GLY A 173 -7.16 1.77 12.30
N LEU A 174 -5.82 1.86 12.40
CA LEU A 174 -5.15 3.07 12.89
C LEU A 174 -4.96 4.15 11.84
N GLY A 175 -5.25 3.84 10.57
CA GLY A 175 -5.16 4.77 9.44
C GLY A 175 -3.82 4.72 8.72
N PRO A 176 -3.77 5.20 7.46
CA PRO A 176 -2.61 5.06 6.58
C PRO A 176 -1.37 5.82 7.06
N SER A 177 -1.52 6.92 7.78
CA SER A 177 -0.39 7.72 8.26
C SER A 177 0.39 7.08 9.43
N ARG A 178 -0.11 5.99 10.02
CA ARG A 178 0.47 5.35 11.22
C ARG A 178 1.05 3.97 10.94
N THR A 179 1.16 3.62 9.66
CA THR A 179 1.78 2.37 9.19
C THR A 179 3.03 2.70 8.38
N LEU A 180 4.19 2.28 8.87
CA LEU A 180 5.45 2.51 8.18
C LEU A 180 5.67 1.45 7.10
N VAL A 181 6.01 1.88 5.89
CA VAL A 181 6.41 1.00 4.79
C VAL A 181 7.90 1.09 4.52
N LEU A 182 8.54 -0.07 4.44
CA LEU A 182 9.96 -0.22 4.11
C LEU A 182 10.12 -1.04 2.83
N VAL A 183 11.20 -0.79 2.10
CA VAL A 183 11.70 -1.64 1.02
C VAL A 183 13.12 -2.07 1.39
N ASN A 184 13.36 -3.39 1.49
CA ASN A 184 14.62 -3.97 1.96
C ASN A 184 15.11 -3.34 3.29
N GLY A 185 14.19 -2.98 4.19
CA GLY A 185 14.49 -2.39 5.50
C GLY A 185 14.77 -0.88 5.51
N LYS A 186 14.68 -0.18 4.38
CA LYS A 186 14.83 1.28 4.27
C LYS A 186 13.46 1.92 4.00
N ARG A 187 13.22 3.11 4.59
CA ARG A 187 11.94 3.83 4.53
C ARG A 187 11.58 4.20 3.09
N LYS A 188 10.35 3.87 2.68
CA LYS A 188 9.74 4.38 1.45
C LYS A 188 9.14 5.78 1.69
N ASN A 189 9.20 6.63 0.67
CA ASN A 189 8.56 7.95 0.67
C ASN A 189 7.03 7.85 0.82
N GLN A 190 6.44 8.88 1.41
CA GLN A 190 4.99 9.08 1.39
C GLN A 190 4.52 9.44 -0.04
N SER A 191 3.23 9.26 -0.30
CA SER A 191 2.60 9.79 -1.52
C SER A 191 2.47 11.32 -1.44
N ALA A 192 2.29 11.97 -2.57
CA ALA A 192 1.99 13.40 -2.62
C ALA A 192 0.54 13.72 -2.27
N LEU A 193 -0.33 12.71 -2.20
CA LEU A 193 -1.77 12.85 -2.00
C LEU A 193 -2.14 12.95 -0.52
N VAL A 194 -2.97 13.93 -0.18
CA VAL A 194 -3.80 13.93 1.04
C VAL A 194 -5.20 13.45 0.65
N TYR A 195 -5.77 12.54 1.41
CA TYR A 195 -7.16 12.15 1.23
C TYR A 195 -8.06 13.27 1.75
N VAL A 196 -8.56 14.14 0.87
CA VAL A 196 -9.40 15.30 1.27
C VAL A 196 -10.88 15.03 1.11
N ASN A 197 -11.26 14.10 0.24
CA ASN A 197 -12.65 13.72 0.03
C ASN A 197 -13.22 12.90 1.19
N ASP A 198 -14.53 12.80 1.23
CA ASP A 198 -15.30 12.08 2.25
C ASP A 198 -15.17 10.56 2.10
N THR A 199 -13.95 10.05 2.07
CA THR A 199 -13.59 8.65 1.91
C THR A 199 -12.87 8.11 3.16
N PRO A 200 -12.74 6.78 3.35
CA PRO A 200 -11.90 6.25 4.40
C PRO A 200 -10.48 6.78 4.32
N GLY A 201 -9.91 7.19 5.44
CA GLY A 201 -8.58 7.81 5.48
C GLY A 201 -8.56 9.33 5.29
N LYS A 202 -9.73 9.99 5.18
CA LYS A 202 -9.81 11.46 5.08
C LYS A 202 -8.92 12.17 6.10
N GLY A 203 -8.17 13.16 5.63
CA GLY A 203 -7.21 13.94 6.43
C GLY A 203 -5.85 13.26 6.62
N GLU A 204 -5.64 12.07 6.08
CA GLU A 204 -4.39 11.32 6.26
C GLU A 204 -3.55 11.28 4.97
N VAL A 205 -2.28 10.90 5.13
CA VAL A 205 -1.33 10.69 4.03
C VAL A 205 -0.76 9.30 4.18
N GLY A 206 -0.80 8.51 3.12
CA GLY A 206 -0.26 7.15 3.10
C GLY A 206 0.98 7.02 2.21
N VAL A 207 1.44 5.79 2.07
CA VAL A 207 2.45 5.40 1.08
C VAL A 207 1.73 4.86 -0.16
N ASP A 208 2.22 5.20 -1.32
CA ASP A 208 1.72 4.67 -2.59
C ASP A 208 2.17 3.21 -2.77
N MET A 209 1.31 2.27 -2.34
CA MET A 209 1.59 0.84 -2.45
C MET A 209 1.48 0.33 -3.89
N LYS A 210 0.73 1.01 -4.76
CA LYS A 210 0.58 0.64 -6.18
C LYS A 210 1.82 0.97 -7.02
N SER A 211 2.75 1.75 -6.48
CA SER A 211 4.04 2.05 -7.13
C SER A 211 5.05 0.89 -7.07
N ILE A 212 4.79 -0.13 -6.26
CA ILE A 212 5.71 -1.26 -6.08
C ILE A 212 5.25 -2.42 -6.97
N PRO A 213 6.05 -2.84 -7.98
CA PRO A 213 5.67 -3.93 -8.87
C PRO A 213 5.69 -5.27 -8.14
N THR A 214 4.62 -6.04 -8.28
CA THR A 214 4.49 -7.38 -7.67
C THR A 214 5.55 -8.36 -8.18
N ALA A 215 6.02 -8.19 -9.42
CA ALA A 215 7.09 -8.97 -10.02
C ALA A 215 8.45 -8.83 -9.29
N ALA A 216 8.69 -7.69 -8.63
CA ALA A 216 9.92 -7.43 -7.90
C ALA A 216 9.94 -8.05 -6.49
N ILE A 217 8.79 -8.48 -5.97
CA ILE A 217 8.63 -8.90 -4.58
C ILE A 217 9.02 -10.36 -4.39
N GLU A 218 9.88 -10.62 -3.40
CA GLU A 218 10.19 -11.96 -2.89
C GLU A 218 9.20 -12.37 -1.79
N ARG A 219 8.98 -11.45 -0.82
CA ARG A 219 8.05 -11.62 0.29
C ARG A 219 7.71 -10.27 0.94
N VAL A 220 6.67 -10.25 1.74
CA VAL A 220 6.30 -9.11 2.59
C VAL A 220 6.30 -9.55 4.05
N GLU A 221 7.03 -8.82 4.89
CA GLU A 221 7.06 -9.01 6.34
C GLU A 221 6.18 -7.94 6.99
N VAL A 222 5.15 -8.34 7.74
CA VAL A 222 4.25 -7.43 8.45
C VAL A 222 4.47 -7.55 9.95
N LEU A 223 5.11 -6.56 10.53
CA LEU A 223 5.29 -6.44 11.97
C LEU A 223 4.06 -5.79 12.58
N ARG A 224 3.32 -6.56 13.38
CA ARG A 224 2.07 -6.12 14.02
C ARG A 224 2.31 -5.65 15.46
N ASP A 225 3.19 -4.68 15.64
CA ASP A 225 3.48 -4.09 16.96
C ASP A 225 4.08 -2.70 16.81
N GLY A 226 3.88 -1.82 17.80
CA GLY A 226 4.51 -0.50 17.81
C GLY A 226 6.03 -0.59 17.70
N ALA A 227 6.62 0.12 16.75
CA ALA A 227 8.02 0.00 16.38
C ALA A 227 8.76 1.35 16.20
N SER A 228 8.18 2.45 16.68
CA SER A 228 8.78 3.80 16.55
C SER A 228 10.16 3.90 17.20
N ALA A 229 10.41 3.18 18.27
CA ALA A 229 11.73 3.13 18.91
C ALA A 229 12.83 2.51 18.04
N GLN A 230 12.47 1.69 17.07
CA GLN A 230 13.40 1.01 16.17
C GLN A 230 13.47 1.67 14.77
N TYR A 231 12.34 2.20 14.27
CA TYR A 231 12.19 2.65 12.89
C TYR A 231 11.82 4.13 12.74
N GLY A 232 11.58 4.83 13.86
CA GLY A 232 11.21 6.26 13.87
C GLY A 232 9.71 6.50 13.75
N SER A 233 9.34 7.72 13.43
CA SER A 233 7.96 8.16 13.29
C SER A 233 7.16 7.27 12.32
N ASP A 234 5.84 7.26 12.46
CA ASP A 234 4.86 6.55 11.63
C ASP A 234 4.73 5.04 11.91
N ALA A 235 5.69 4.41 12.60
CA ALA A 235 5.63 3.00 12.99
C ALA A 235 4.78 2.78 14.27
N VAL A 236 3.59 3.37 14.35
CA VAL A 236 2.68 3.30 15.50
C VAL A 236 1.84 2.02 15.45
N ALA A 237 1.21 1.74 14.31
CA ALA A 237 0.42 0.53 14.08
C ALA A 237 1.29 -0.70 13.85
N GLY A 238 2.40 -0.50 13.18
CA GLY A 238 3.36 -1.52 12.79
C GLY A 238 4.21 -1.12 11.59
N VAL A 239 4.86 -2.12 11.01
CA VAL A 239 5.76 -1.95 9.85
C VAL A 239 5.45 -2.97 8.78
N ILE A 240 5.36 -2.54 7.54
CA ILE A 240 5.30 -3.40 6.35
C ILE A 240 6.65 -3.31 5.65
N ASN A 241 7.41 -4.40 5.61
CA ASN A 241 8.71 -4.44 4.96
C ASN A 241 8.65 -5.32 3.72
N ILE A 242 8.82 -4.70 2.57
CA ILE A 242 8.79 -5.37 1.27
C ILE A 242 10.22 -5.80 0.93
N ILE A 243 10.41 -7.11 0.83
CA ILE A 243 11.70 -7.71 0.48
C ILE A 243 11.70 -7.99 -1.02
N LEU A 244 12.69 -7.45 -1.72
CA LEU A 244 12.82 -7.59 -3.16
C LEU A 244 13.53 -8.89 -3.53
N LYS A 245 13.15 -9.46 -4.67
CA LYS A 245 13.82 -10.61 -5.28
C LYS A 245 15.31 -10.32 -5.47
N LYS A 246 16.13 -11.33 -5.20
CA LYS A 246 17.59 -11.25 -5.34
C LYS A 246 18.05 -12.04 -6.53
N ASN A 247 18.32 -13.31 -6.31
CA ASN A 247 18.89 -14.19 -7.33
C ASN A 247 17.82 -15.19 -7.79
N VAL A 248 17.24 -14.94 -8.96
CA VAL A 248 16.30 -15.84 -9.63
C VAL A 248 17.03 -16.48 -10.79
N SER A 249 17.03 -17.80 -10.86
CA SER A 249 17.84 -18.59 -11.80
C SER A 249 17.29 -18.65 -13.23
N PHE A 250 16.14 -18.02 -13.48
CA PHE A 250 15.46 -17.97 -14.78
C PHE A 250 14.85 -16.59 -15.02
N THR A 251 14.54 -16.30 -16.28
CA THR A 251 13.71 -15.13 -16.63
C THR A 251 12.25 -15.53 -16.47
N GLU A 252 11.51 -14.84 -15.59
CA GLU A 252 10.08 -15.02 -15.43
C GLU A 252 9.33 -13.96 -16.26
N VAL A 253 8.41 -14.40 -17.11
CA VAL A 253 7.51 -13.54 -17.88
C VAL A 253 6.09 -13.92 -17.54
N ASN A 254 5.30 -12.97 -17.06
CA ASN A 254 3.88 -13.16 -16.76
C ASN A 254 3.03 -12.28 -17.69
N VAL A 255 1.91 -12.81 -18.15
CA VAL A 255 0.86 -12.04 -18.86
C VAL A 255 -0.48 -12.50 -18.31
N ASN A 256 -1.28 -11.55 -17.82
CA ASN A 256 -2.62 -11.83 -17.29
C ASN A 256 -3.63 -10.89 -17.94
N SER A 257 -4.87 -11.34 -18.09
CA SER A 257 -5.98 -10.51 -18.56
C SER A 257 -7.26 -10.90 -17.87
N GLY A 258 -8.16 -9.94 -17.69
CA GLY A 258 -9.42 -10.18 -17.00
C GLY A 258 -10.53 -9.19 -17.37
N VAL A 259 -11.74 -9.50 -16.91
CA VAL A 259 -12.95 -8.69 -17.12
C VAL A 259 -13.95 -8.98 -16.00
N THR A 260 -14.82 -8.02 -15.68
CA THR A 260 -15.91 -8.25 -14.73
C THR A 260 -17.04 -9.08 -15.37
N LYS A 261 -17.89 -9.66 -14.53
CA LYS A 261 -19.11 -10.35 -14.97
C LYS A 261 -20.05 -9.42 -15.79
N GLU A 262 -20.06 -8.14 -15.49
CA GLU A 262 -20.88 -7.14 -16.17
C GLU A 262 -20.34 -6.78 -17.58
N GLY A 263 -19.15 -7.28 -17.95
CA GLY A 263 -18.53 -7.07 -19.25
C GLY A 263 -17.71 -5.78 -19.36
N ASP A 264 -17.55 -5.05 -18.27
CA ASP A 264 -16.70 -3.85 -18.15
C ASP A 264 -15.41 -4.16 -17.38
N GLY A 265 -14.57 -3.14 -17.13
CA GLY A 265 -13.35 -3.28 -16.32
C GLY A 265 -12.32 -4.22 -16.92
N PHE A 266 -12.26 -4.31 -18.26
CA PHE A 266 -11.20 -5.08 -18.92
C PHE A 266 -9.83 -4.67 -18.38
N ASN A 267 -9.00 -5.65 -18.09
CA ASN A 267 -7.62 -5.38 -17.67
C ASN A 267 -6.67 -6.36 -18.33
N ILE A 268 -5.44 -5.89 -18.53
CA ILE A 268 -4.32 -6.68 -19.01
C ILE A 268 -3.03 -6.17 -18.35
N ASP A 269 -2.24 -7.09 -17.86
CA ASP A 269 -0.91 -6.80 -17.32
C ASP A 269 0.11 -7.80 -17.82
N GLY A 270 1.34 -7.31 -17.98
CA GLY A 270 2.49 -8.12 -18.29
C GLY A 270 3.70 -7.66 -17.52
N ASP A 271 4.48 -8.61 -17.02
CA ASP A 271 5.73 -8.33 -16.32
C ASP A 271 6.85 -9.30 -16.70
N VAL A 272 8.07 -8.81 -16.53
CA VAL A 272 9.30 -9.58 -16.74
C VAL A 272 10.20 -9.38 -15.53
N ASN A 273 10.70 -10.47 -14.95
CA ASN A 273 11.74 -10.44 -13.93
C ASN A 273 12.95 -11.24 -14.40
N HIS A 274 14.13 -10.65 -14.34
CA HIS A 274 15.39 -11.29 -14.73
C HIS A 274 16.51 -10.92 -13.77
N THR A 275 17.40 -11.88 -13.50
CA THR A 275 18.58 -11.67 -12.68
C THR A 275 19.86 -11.89 -13.48
N PHE A 276 20.69 -10.86 -13.55
CA PHE A 276 22.07 -10.96 -13.99
C PHE A 276 22.96 -11.30 -12.80
N THR A 277 23.74 -12.38 -12.89
CA THR A 277 24.66 -12.81 -11.84
C THR A 277 26.11 -12.60 -12.31
N PHE A 278 26.98 -12.24 -11.37
CA PHE A 278 28.40 -12.00 -11.60
C PHE A 278 29.26 -13.08 -10.92
N ALA A 279 30.48 -13.27 -11.44
CA ALA A 279 31.37 -14.36 -10.99
C ALA A 279 31.69 -14.34 -9.48
N ASP A 280 31.69 -13.15 -8.86
CA ASP A 280 32.01 -12.94 -7.44
C ASP A 280 30.76 -13.04 -6.51
N GLY A 281 29.65 -13.60 -7.02
CA GLY A 281 28.41 -13.75 -6.27
C GLY A 281 27.54 -12.48 -6.20
N GLY A 282 27.90 -11.43 -6.95
CA GLY A 282 27.06 -10.26 -7.14
C GLY A 282 25.89 -10.54 -8.07
N PHE A 283 24.81 -9.74 -7.93
CA PHE A 283 23.64 -9.86 -8.78
C PHE A 283 23.01 -8.49 -9.08
N VAL A 284 22.28 -8.43 -10.18
CA VAL A 284 21.32 -7.37 -10.51
C VAL A 284 20.00 -8.02 -10.93
N ASN A 285 19.00 -7.96 -10.09
CA ASN A 285 17.64 -8.37 -10.42
C ASN A 285 16.88 -7.16 -10.98
N THR A 286 16.21 -7.32 -12.11
CA THR A 286 15.43 -6.29 -12.77
C THR A 286 14.01 -6.78 -13.01
N SER A 287 13.03 -5.96 -12.67
CA SER A 287 11.61 -6.18 -12.96
C SER A 287 11.10 -5.05 -13.85
N LEU A 288 10.36 -5.40 -14.88
CA LEU A 288 9.66 -4.48 -15.78
C LEU A 288 8.18 -4.85 -15.77
N GLY A 289 7.28 -3.88 -15.71
CA GLY A 289 5.84 -4.11 -15.73
C GLY A 289 5.11 -3.10 -16.61
N LEU A 290 4.06 -3.56 -17.27
CA LEU A 290 3.09 -2.74 -17.98
C LEU A 290 1.70 -3.24 -17.64
N SER A 291 0.76 -2.34 -17.40
CA SER A 291 -0.64 -2.70 -17.21
C SER A 291 -1.59 -1.64 -17.76
N TYR A 292 -2.76 -2.12 -18.17
CA TYR A 292 -3.91 -1.33 -18.53
C TYR A 292 -5.14 -1.86 -17.80
N GLN A 293 -5.98 -0.97 -17.34
CA GLN A 293 -7.25 -1.25 -16.69
C GLN A 293 -8.29 -0.28 -17.23
N ASP A 294 -9.44 -0.81 -17.62
CA ASP A 294 -10.59 -0.01 -18.08
C ASP A 294 -11.50 0.31 -16.87
N ILE A 295 -12.41 1.25 -17.08
CA ILE A 295 -13.40 1.68 -16.09
C ILE A 295 -14.40 0.57 -15.77
N THR A 296 -14.96 0.62 -14.55
CA THR A 296 -16.23 -0.01 -14.23
C THR A 296 -17.27 1.03 -13.86
N ASN A 297 -18.55 0.74 -14.04
CA ASN A 297 -19.62 1.60 -13.58
C ASN A 297 -20.60 0.84 -12.69
N ARG A 298 -20.73 1.30 -11.44
CA ARG A 298 -21.63 0.77 -10.42
C ARG A 298 -22.42 1.92 -9.77
N ALA A 299 -22.69 2.97 -10.53
CA ALA A 299 -23.52 4.07 -10.09
C ALA A 299 -24.96 3.61 -9.81
N GLY A 300 -25.67 4.37 -9.00
CA GLY A 300 -27.10 4.26 -8.81
C GLY A 300 -27.86 5.01 -9.91
N GLU A 301 -29.17 4.90 -9.84
CA GLU A 301 -30.10 5.62 -10.72
C GLU A 301 -30.46 6.96 -10.05
N PRO A 302 -30.13 8.11 -10.67
CA PRO A 302 -30.52 9.41 -10.14
C PRO A 302 -32.03 9.56 -10.14
N GLY A 303 -32.53 10.39 -9.20
CA GLY A 303 -33.96 10.71 -9.11
C GLY A 303 -34.75 9.90 -8.09
N LYS A 304 -34.06 9.17 -7.21
CA LYS A 304 -34.68 8.67 -5.98
C LYS A 304 -35.16 9.84 -5.10
N ASP A 305 -34.33 10.88 -5.02
CA ASP A 305 -34.56 12.10 -4.25
C ASP A 305 -34.02 13.31 -5.03
N ASP A 306 -34.59 14.48 -4.79
CA ASP A 306 -34.11 15.73 -5.39
C ASP A 306 -32.75 16.12 -4.80
N LEU A 307 -31.77 16.36 -5.67
CA LEU A 307 -30.44 16.77 -5.24
C LEU A 307 -30.46 18.23 -4.79
N PHE A 308 -30.05 18.49 -3.55
CA PHE A 308 -29.99 19.84 -2.94
C PHE A 308 -31.29 20.62 -3.04
N GLY A 309 -32.45 19.94 -3.02
CA GLY A 309 -33.77 20.56 -3.13
C GLY A 309 -34.11 21.13 -4.52
N VAL A 310 -33.38 20.73 -5.54
CA VAL A 310 -33.66 21.05 -6.96
C VAL A 310 -34.41 19.89 -7.59
N ASP A 311 -35.52 20.18 -8.26
CA ASP A 311 -36.24 19.17 -9.05
C ASP A 311 -35.36 18.67 -10.19
N ASP A 312 -34.92 17.43 -10.11
CA ASP A 312 -33.95 16.81 -11.04
C ASP A 312 -34.67 15.91 -12.08
N GLN A 313 -35.82 16.38 -12.59
CA GLN A 313 -36.63 15.63 -13.56
C GLN A 313 -35.84 15.22 -14.79
N TRP A 314 -34.97 16.08 -15.31
CA TRP A 314 -34.12 15.77 -16.48
C TRP A 314 -33.23 14.56 -16.21
N THR A 315 -32.63 14.48 -15.04
CA THR A 315 -31.76 13.36 -14.66
C THR A 315 -32.55 12.08 -14.42
N ARG A 316 -33.78 12.19 -13.89
CA ARG A 316 -34.72 11.04 -13.81
C ARG A 316 -35.07 10.48 -15.18
N ASP A 317 -35.26 11.35 -16.17
CA ASP A 317 -35.54 10.97 -17.55
C ASP A 317 -34.29 10.45 -18.28
N ASN A 318 -33.09 10.73 -17.77
CA ASN A 318 -31.80 10.36 -18.33
C ASN A 318 -30.92 9.61 -17.28
N PRO A 319 -31.35 8.50 -16.70
CA PRO A 319 -30.68 7.87 -15.56
C PRO A 319 -29.27 7.38 -15.88
N ALA A 320 -28.97 7.07 -17.14
CA ALA A 320 -27.63 6.66 -17.58
C ALA A 320 -26.59 7.80 -17.55
N LEU A 321 -27.05 9.06 -17.45
CA LEU A 321 -26.20 10.26 -17.45
C LEU A 321 -26.01 10.84 -16.03
N GLY A 322 -26.25 10.09 -14.97
CA GLY A 322 -26.13 10.56 -13.62
C GLY A 322 -24.70 10.70 -13.11
N MET A 323 -23.98 9.62 -13.13
CA MET A 323 -22.61 9.52 -12.63
C MET A 323 -21.93 8.23 -13.10
N THR A 324 -20.60 8.19 -13.06
CA THR A 324 -19.80 6.96 -13.24
C THR A 324 -19.04 6.68 -11.96
N ILE A 325 -19.37 5.58 -11.29
CA ILE A 325 -18.80 5.18 -10.00
C ILE A 325 -18.20 3.77 -10.14
N GLY A 326 -16.92 3.63 -9.86
CA GLY A 326 -16.25 2.34 -9.92
C GLY A 326 -14.73 2.49 -9.99
N GLN A 327 -14.06 1.45 -10.49
CA GLN A 327 -12.62 1.57 -10.71
C GLN A 327 -12.33 2.56 -11.85
N PRO A 328 -11.29 3.39 -11.75
CA PRO A 328 -10.89 4.31 -12.81
C PRO A 328 -10.19 3.57 -13.97
N GLU A 329 -10.15 4.18 -15.17
CA GLU A 329 -9.18 3.79 -16.19
C GLU A 329 -7.76 4.06 -15.67
N MET A 330 -6.84 3.13 -15.94
CA MET A 330 -5.44 3.31 -15.53
C MET A 330 -4.48 2.68 -16.54
N LYS A 331 -3.45 3.42 -16.90
CA LYS A 331 -2.28 2.97 -17.66
C LYS A 331 -1.07 3.07 -16.76
N LYS A 332 -0.32 1.98 -16.62
CA LYS A 332 0.82 1.91 -15.69
C LYS A 332 2.05 1.32 -16.39
N GLY A 333 3.21 1.90 -16.12
CA GLY A 333 4.51 1.34 -16.44
C GLY A 333 5.44 1.42 -15.23
N ASP A 334 6.21 0.37 -14.99
CA ASP A 334 7.19 0.34 -13.91
C ASP A 334 8.49 -0.36 -14.28
N ILE A 335 9.57 0.07 -13.62
CA ILE A 335 10.86 -0.58 -13.62
C ILE A 335 11.40 -0.59 -12.19
N PHE A 336 11.88 -1.74 -11.73
CA PHE A 336 12.48 -1.89 -10.41
C PHE A 336 13.76 -2.70 -10.51
N VAL A 337 14.76 -2.32 -9.71
CA VAL A 337 16.08 -2.96 -9.68
C VAL A 337 16.45 -3.27 -8.23
N ASN A 338 17.06 -4.43 -8.01
CA ASN A 338 17.69 -4.81 -6.74
C ASN A 338 19.06 -5.43 -7.04
N ALA A 339 20.12 -4.82 -6.53
CA ALA A 339 21.49 -5.19 -6.83
C ALA A 339 22.33 -5.34 -5.56
N GLU A 340 23.21 -6.31 -5.56
CA GLU A 340 24.23 -6.48 -4.50
C GLU A 340 25.56 -6.89 -5.16
N MET A 341 26.68 -6.28 -4.76
CA MET A 341 28.00 -6.53 -5.27
C MET A 341 28.98 -6.71 -4.10
N PRO A 342 29.45 -7.95 -3.82
CA PRO A 342 30.54 -8.18 -2.90
C PRO A 342 31.83 -7.54 -3.45
N LEU A 343 32.49 -6.71 -2.65
CA LEU A 343 33.83 -6.17 -2.99
C LEU A 343 34.95 -7.04 -2.41
N ASN A 344 34.71 -7.62 -1.26
CA ASN A 344 35.55 -8.58 -0.56
C ASN A 344 34.74 -9.30 0.52
N ASP A 345 35.35 -10.18 1.30
CA ASP A 345 34.69 -10.97 2.36
C ASP A 345 34.03 -10.11 3.46
N ASN A 346 34.46 -8.86 3.60
CA ASN A 346 33.99 -7.98 4.68
C ASN A 346 33.14 -6.81 4.17
N THR A 347 33.04 -6.60 2.85
CA THR A 347 32.40 -5.41 2.31
C THR A 347 31.57 -5.77 1.08
N LYS A 348 30.32 -5.31 1.09
CA LYS A 348 29.43 -5.41 -0.06
C LYS A 348 28.69 -4.09 -0.32
N LEU A 349 28.55 -3.74 -1.57
CA LEU A 349 27.69 -2.66 -2.02
C LEU A 349 26.32 -3.20 -2.32
N TYR A 350 25.31 -2.37 -2.15
CA TYR A 350 23.94 -2.68 -2.59
C TYR A 350 23.27 -1.44 -3.14
N ALA A 351 22.35 -1.63 -4.06
CA ALA A 351 21.45 -0.60 -4.53
C ALA A 351 20.10 -1.22 -4.90
N PHE A 352 19.01 -0.50 -4.61
CA PHE A 352 17.69 -0.90 -5.04
C PHE A 352 16.79 0.30 -5.22
N GLY A 353 15.75 0.13 -5.99
CA GLY A 353 14.72 1.15 -6.24
C GLY A 353 14.12 1.01 -7.61
N GLY A 354 13.34 2.00 -8.01
CA GLY A 354 12.66 1.97 -9.29
C GLY A 354 11.87 3.23 -9.57
N PHE A 355 11.24 3.20 -10.71
CA PHE A 355 10.35 4.24 -11.20
C PHE A 355 9.02 3.62 -11.59
N ASN A 356 7.94 4.27 -11.19
CA ASN A 356 6.57 3.94 -11.56
C ASN A 356 5.90 5.18 -12.13
N MET A 357 5.19 5.01 -13.24
CA MET A 357 4.34 6.02 -13.86
C MET A 357 2.95 5.47 -14.06
N ARG A 358 1.94 6.22 -13.65
CA ARG A 358 0.53 5.89 -13.84
C ARG A 358 -0.21 7.10 -14.40
N GLN A 359 -1.04 6.84 -15.39
CA GLN A 359 -2.04 7.78 -15.88
C GLN A 359 -3.41 7.22 -15.55
N GLY A 360 -4.18 7.99 -14.82
CA GLY A 360 -5.50 7.61 -14.36
C GLY A 360 -6.56 8.54 -14.92
N LYS A 361 -7.80 8.01 -15.09
CA LYS A 361 -8.97 8.78 -15.49
C LYS A 361 -10.18 8.31 -14.73
N SER A 362 -10.81 9.23 -14.02
CA SER A 362 -12.07 9.06 -13.30
C SER A 362 -13.09 10.11 -13.74
N PHE A 363 -14.32 10.01 -13.27
CA PHE A 363 -15.42 10.83 -13.75
C PHE A 363 -16.07 11.58 -12.58
N ALA A 364 -16.28 12.87 -12.78
CA ALA A 364 -17.01 13.70 -11.83
C ALA A 364 -18.53 13.57 -12.02
N LEU A 365 -19.27 14.25 -11.16
CA LEU A 365 -20.72 14.37 -11.28
C LEU A 365 -21.10 14.98 -12.65
N TYR A 366 -22.05 14.35 -13.31
CA TYR A 366 -22.59 14.85 -14.58
C TYR A 366 -23.18 16.25 -14.41
N ARG A 367 -23.01 17.11 -15.40
CA ARG A 367 -23.54 18.48 -15.48
C ARG A 367 -24.72 18.49 -16.40
N PRO A 368 -25.99 18.38 -15.90
CA PRO A 368 -27.18 18.49 -16.72
C PRO A 368 -27.23 19.81 -17.49
N PRO A 369 -27.98 19.91 -18.60
CA PRO A 369 -28.06 21.10 -19.43
C PRO A 369 -28.55 22.34 -18.69
N TYR A 370 -29.38 22.18 -17.65
CA TYR A 370 -29.91 23.27 -16.84
C TYR A 370 -28.94 23.78 -15.76
N TRP A 371 -27.90 22.99 -15.40
CA TRP A 371 -26.88 23.44 -14.45
C TRP A 371 -25.81 24.30 -15.10
N VAL A 372 -25.27 23.79 -16.23
CA VAL A 372 -24.20 24.47 -16.97
C VAL A 372 -24.56 24.39 -18.45
N GLN A 373 -24.70 25.55 -19.07
CA GLN A 373 -25.00 25.65 -20.50
C GLN A 373 -23.71 25.72 -21.33
N ASP A 374 -23.79 25.26 -22.56
CA ASP A 374 -22.74 25.38 -23.58
C ASP A 374 -23.20 26.17 -24.80
N PRO A 375 -23.42 27.52 -24.66
CA PRO A 375 -23.95 28.33 -25.74
C PRO A 375 -23.01 28.50 -26.94
N HIS A 376 -21.76 28.05 -26.79
CA HIS A 376 -20.73 28.19 -27.81
C HIS A 376 -20.39 26.86 -28.53
N ASN A 377 -21.10 25.77 -28.17
CA ASN A 377 -20.88 24.42 -28.72
C ASN A 377 -19.44 23.92 -28.52
N LEU A 378 -18.88 24.13 -27.34
CA LEU A 378 -17.52 23.68 -27.00
C LEU A 378 -17.46 22.18 -26.69
N LEU A 379 -18.54 21.62 -26.13
CA LEU A 379 -18.65 20.24 -25.66
C LEU A 379 -19.69 19.39 -26.44
N HIS A 380 -20.35 19.98 -27.45
CA HIS A 380 -21.26 19.27 -28.35
C HIS A 380 -21.19 19.81 -29.77
N GLU A 381 -21.64 19.01 -30.75
CA GLU A 381 -21.68 19.44 -32.14
C GLU A 381 -22.75 20.51 -32.35
N ALA A 382 -22.40 21.57 -33.10
CA ALA A 382 -23.35 22.63 -33.44
C ALA A 382 -24.59 22.08 -34.18
N GLY A 383 -25.77 22.42 -33.69
CA GLY A 383 -27.05 21.97 -34.26
C GLY A 383 -27.57 20.64 -33.70
N THR A 384 -26.86 19.99 -32.80
CA THR A 384 -27.36 18.87 -32.00
C THR A 384 -28.00 19.40 -30.72
N GLU A 385 -28.87 18.60 -30.10
CA GLU A 385 -29.46 18.90 -28.82
C GLU A 385 -28.38 18.75 -27.74
N TYR A 386 -28.19 19.79 -26.93
CA TYR A 386 -27.24 19.76 -25.82
C TYR A 386 -27.76 18.92 -24.64
N GLN A 387 -27.04 17.84 -24.32
CA GLN A 387 -27.40 16.92 -23.26
C GLN A 387 -26.62 17.15 -21.95
N GLY A 388 -25.82 18.21 -21.88
CA GLY A 388 -24.91 18.43 -20.76
C GLY A 388 -23.57 17.68 -20.99
N PHE A 389 -22.77 17.53 -19.93
CA PHE A 389 -21.46 16.87 -20.03
C PHE A 389 -21.02 16.25 -18.71
N GLN A 390 -20.13 15.28 -18.79
CA GLN A 390 -19.50 14.68 -17.63
C GLN A 390 -18.01 15.03 -17.59
N PRO A 391 -17.55 15.89 -16.66
CA PRO A 391 -16.14 16.18 -16.53
C PRO A 391 -15.32 14.94 -16.20
N THR A 392 -14.12 14.84 -16.74
CA THR A 392 -13.13 13.83 -16.35
C THR A 392 -12.14 14.43 -15.36
N PHE A 393 -11.70 13.59 -14.42
CA PHE A 393 -10.63 13.90 -13.50
C PHE A 393 -9.46 12.98 -13.81
N GLU A 394 -8.42 13.52 -14.40
CA GLU A 394 -7.27 12.77 -14.89
C GLU A 394 -6.04 13.05 -14.02
N THR A 395 -5.23 12.01 -13.79
CA THR A 395 -4.03 12.10 -12.97
C THR A 395 -2.82 11.60 -13.73
N ASP A 396 -1.69 12.30 -13.60
CA ASP A 396 -0.33 11.83 -13.97
C ASP A 396 0.46 11.63 -12.67
N ILE A 397 0.63 10.35 -12.29
CA ILE A 397 1.28 9.96 -11.05
C ILE A 397 2.65 9.39 -11.35
N LYS A 398 3.69 9.93 -10.71
CA LYS A 398 5.07 9.46 -10.82
C LYS A 398 5.61 9.16 -9.44
N ASP A 399 6.19 7.98 -9.27
CA ASP A 399 6.86 7.57 -8.03
C ASP A 399 8.26 7.10 -8.35
N PHE A 400 9.23 7.60 -7.60
CA PHE A 400 10.62 7.22 -7.72
C PHE A 400 11.19 6.88 -6.34
N LEU A 401 11.91 5.77 -6.27
CA LEU A 401 12.67 5.37 -5.09
C LEU A 401 14.06 4.92 -5.53
N PHE A 402 15.10 5.38 -4.88
CA PHE A 402 16.45 4.87 -5.04
C PHE A 402 17.17 4.86 -3.72
N THR A 403 17.77 3.72 -3.39
CA THR A 403 18.62 3.54 -2.21
C THR A 403 19.94 2.91 -2.64
N ALA A 404 21.04 3.46 -2.17
CA ALA A 404 22.37 2.88 -2.33
C ALA A 404 23.10 2.85 -0.99
N GLY A 405 23.88 1.81 -0.76
CA GLY A 405 24.61 1.68 0.50
C GLY A 405 25.72 0.65 0.45
N SER A 406 26.41 0.56 1.57
CA SER A 406 27.49 -0.39 1.80
C SER A 406 27.32 -1.06 3.17
N LYS A 407 27.39 -2.38 3.17
CA LYS A 407 27.53 -3.19 4.40
C LYS A 407 28.97 -3.61 4.55
N PHE A 408 29.56 -3.36 5.69
CA PHE A 408 30.99 -3.64 5.91
C PHE A 408 31.29 -3.97 7.37
N LYS A 409 32.47 -4.52 7.62
CA LYS A 409 33.00 -4.76 8.96
C LYS A 409 33.79 -3.56 9.42
N LEU A 410 33.44 -3.02 10.61
CA LEU A 410 34.24 -2.01 11.33
C LEU A 410 34.85 -2.69 12.57
N GLY A 411 36.01 -3.29 12.37
CA GLY A 411 36.54 -4.25 13.33
C GLY A 411 35.62 -5.47 13.48
N GLU A 412 35.12 -5.72 14.70
CA GLU A 412 34.15 -6.81 14.95
C GLU A 412 32.68 -6.38 14.82
N PHE A 413 32.42 -5.12 14.49
CA PHE A 413 31.07 -4.61 14.30
C PHE A 413 30.62 -4.78 12.85
N ASN A 414 29.34 -5.09 12.64
CA ASN A 414 28.69 -4.95 11.36
C ASN A 414 28.24 -3.50 11.20
N ALA A 415 28.59 -2.87 10.09
CA ALA A 415 28.17 -1.51 9.76
C ALA A 415 27.34 -1.50 8.45
N ASP A 416 26.35 -0.62 8.39
CA ASP A 416 25.54 -0.34 7.20
C ASP A 416 25.43 1.18 7.03
N ALA A 417 25.97 1.72 5.95
CA ALA A 417 25.84 3.12 5.57
C ALA A 417 25.04 3.22 4.27
N SER A 418 24.01 4.06 4.26
CA SER A 418 23.16 4.20 3.08
C SER A 418 22.61 5.60 2.90
N ALA A 419 22.30 5.94 1.65
CA ALA A 419 21.52 7.09 1.27
C ALA A 419 20.32 6.65 0.41
N SER A 420 19.17 7.27 0.65
CA SER A 420 17.95 7.04 -0.09
C SER A 420 17.38 8.36 -0.59
N TYR A 421 16.83 8.35 -1.79
CA TYR A 421 15.99 9.41 -2.32
C TYR A 421 14.66 8.80 -2.74
N GLY A 422 13.56 9.41 -2.32
CA GLY A 422 12.22 9.03 -2.72
C GLY A 422 11.39 10.24 -3.13
N SER A 423 10.57 10.11 -4.16
CA SER A 423 9.62 11.15 -4.56
C SER A 423 8.33 10.55 -5.09
N ASN A 424 7.23 11.27 -4.90
CA ASN A 424 5.93 10.98 -5.49
C ASN A 424 5.32 12.29 -5.95
N SER A 425 4.71 12.32 -7.13
CA SER A 425 4.00 13.49 -7.65
C SER A 425 2.68 13.08 -8.28
N VAL A 426 1.69 13.98 -8.17
CA VAL A 426 0.35 13.81 -8.74
C VAL A 426 0.00 15.12 -9.44
N GLY A 427 -0.02 15.11 -10.77
CA GLY A 427 -0.54 16.20 -11.61
C GLY A 427 -2.01 15.95 -11.95
N TYR A 428 -2.78 17.00 -12.08
CA TYR A 428 -4.22 16.96 -12.33
C TYR A 428 -4.58 17.62 -13.65
N THR A 429 -5.37 16.92 -14.45
CA THR A 429 -6.02 17.46 -15.65
C THR A 429 -7.52 17.28 -15.52
N ILE A 430 -8.28 18.34 -15.72
CA ILE A 430 -9.74 18.28 -15.75
C ILE A 430 -10.16 18.38 -17.21
N GLY A 431 -10.67 17.29 -17.75
CA GLY A 431 -11.07 17.17 -19.15
C GLY A 431 -12.59 17.16 -19.33
N ASN A 432 -13.01 17.23 -20.59
CA ASN A 432 -14.43 17.25 -20.99
C ASN A 432 -15.25 18.22 -20.14
N THR A 433 -14.76 19.44 -20.00
CA THR A 433 -15.33 20.48 -19.13
C THR A 433 -15.12 21.86 -19.76
N LEU A 434 -15.59 22.89 -19.08
CA LEU A 434 -15.40 24.29 -19.48
C LEU A 434 -15.36 25.22 -18.25
N ASN A 435 -14.78 26.40 -18.40
CA ASN A 435 -14.95 27.52 -17.49
C ASN A 435 -16.01 28.45 -18.05
N PRO A 436 -17.23 28.51 -17.48
CA PRO A 436 -18.35 29.28 -18.04
C PRO A 436 -18.05 30.78 -18.20
N SER A 437 -17.16 31.33 -17.36
CA SER A 437 -16.84 32.77 -17.38
C SER A 437 -16.03 33.18 -18.60
N LEU A 438 -15.32 32.24 -19.24
CA LEU A 438 -14.50 32.49 -20.42
C LEU A 438 -15.31 32.42 -21.73
N GLY A 439 -16.57 31.98 -21.67
CA GLY A 439 -17.45 31.89 -22.85
C GLY A 439 -16.80 31.10 -24.00
N ALA A 440 -16.81 31.62 -25.21
CA ALA A 440 -16.24 30.97 -26.38
C ALA A 440 -14.71 30.71 -26.31
N ASN A 441 -14.01 31.37 -25.40
CA ASN A 441 -12.56 31.20 -25.24
C ASN A 441 -12.20 30.12 -24.20
N SER A 442 -13.18 29.45 -23.60
CA SER A 442 -12.90 28.41 -22.64
C SER A 442 -12.22 27.22 -23.29
N PRO A 443 -11.07 26.74 -22.75
CA PRO A 443 -10.58 25.40 -23.05
C PRO A 443 -11.61 24.35 -22.62
N THR A 444 -11.48 23.13 -23.18
CA THR A 444 -12.28 21.96 -22.76
C THR A 444 -11.46 20.94 -21.98
N SER A 445 -10.20 21.26 -21.74
CA SER A 445 -9.28 20.52 -20.87
C SER A 445 -8.31 21.49 -20.22
N PHE A 446 -8.06 21.32 -18.93
CA PHE A 446 -7.30 22.24 -18.09
C PHE A 446 -6.24 21.52 -17.30
N ASP A 447 -5.00 22.03 -17.32
CA ASP A 447 -4.02 21.73 -16.29
C ASP A 447 -4.49 22.38 -14.97
N ALA A 448 -4.83 21.56 -14.00
CA ALA A 448 -5.37 22.02 -12.72
C ALA A 448 -4.30 22.08 -11.60
N GLY A 449 -3.01 21.87 -11.95
CA GLY A 449 -1.90 21.93 -11.02
C GLY A 449 -1.47 20.58 -10.49
N ALA A 450 -0.55 20.59 -9.52
CA ALA A 450 0.07 19.37 -9.03
C ALA A 450 0.49 19.45 -7.56
N TYR A 451 0.56 18.29 -6.91
CA TYR A 451 1.24 18.08 -5.63
C TYR A 451 2.46 17.19 -5.83
N ALA A 452 3.54 17.47 -5.09
CA ALA A 452 4.70 16.60 -5.04
C ALA A 452 5.25 16.50 -3.62
N PHE A 453 5.75 15.32 -3.28
CA PHE A 453 6.48 15.06 -2.03
C PHE A 453 7.80 14.36 -2.35
N SER A 454 8.87 14.78 -1.70
CA SER A 454 10.16 14.09 -1.79
C SER A 454 10.89 14.02 -0.46
N ASN A 455 11.79 13.05 -0.33
CA ASN A 455 12.67 12.95 0.81
C ASN A 455 14.07 12.45 0.42
N ILE A 456 15.07 12.93 1.18
CA ILE A 456 16.44 12.40 1.18
C ILE A 456 16.72 11.88 2.57
N ILE A 457 17.22 10.64 2.69
CA ILE A 457 17.48 9.99 3.97
C ILE A 457 18.91 9.43 3.97
N GLY A 458 19.71 9.81 4.96
CA GLY A 458 20.99 9.18 5.26
C GLY A 458 20.87 8.30 6.51
N ASN A 459 21.34 7.06 6.46
CA ASN A 459 21.39 6.15 7.60
C ASN A 459 22.81 5.64 7.84
N PHE A 460 23.18 5.51 9.10
CA PHE A 460 24.38 4.82 9.53
C PHE A 460 24.08 3.95 10.73
N ASP A 461 24.18 2.63 10.54
CA ASP A 461 23.81 1.62 11.54
C ASP A 461 25.04 0.77 11.88
N VAL A 462 25.26 0.48 13.16
CA VAL A 462 26.34 -0.38 13.65
C VAL A 462 25.77 -1.39 14.64
N SER A 463 26.13 -2.67 14.49
CA SER A 463 25.66 -3.72 15.38
C SER A 463 26.75 -4.75 15.67
N ARG A 464 26.65 -5.37 16.87
CA ARG A 464 27.54 -6.46 17.30
C ARG A 464 26.84 -7.36 18.32
N SER A 465 27.16 -8.65 18.24
CA SER A 465 26.76 -9.64 19.27
C SER A 465 27.96 -10.02 20.13
N PHE A 466 27.78 -10.01 21.46
CA PHE A 466 28.74 -10.39 22.49
C PHE A 466 28.17 -11.61 23.24
N GLY A 467 28.27 -12.79 22.62
CA GLY A 467 27.60 -13.99 23.14
C GLY A 467 26.09 -13.79 23.17
N ASP A 468 25.52 -13.78 24.36
CA ASP A 468 24.06 -13.68 24.59
C ASP A 468 23.51 -12.24 24.50
N VAL A 469 24.38 -11.25 24.35
CA VAL A 469 23.99 -9.84 24.25
C VAL A 469 24.28 -9.33 22.85
N SER A 470 23.27 -8.74 22.20
CA SER A 470 23.42 -8.06 20.90
C SER A 470 23.03 -6.60 21.05
N ILE A 471 23.86 -5.71 20.53
CA ILE A 471 23.62 -4.27 20.54
C ILE A 471 23.54 -3.73 19.11
N GLY A 472 22.74 -2.70 18.92
CA GLY A 472 22.67 -1.94 17.69
C GLY A 472 22.55 -0.45 18.02
N ILE A 473 23.24 0.38 17.27
CA ILE A 473 23.18 1.84 17.35
C ILE A 473 23.06 2.38 15.93
N GLY A 474 22.21 3.37 15.74
CA GLY A 474 22.05 3.99 14.43
C GLY A 474 21.76 5.46 14.50
N LEU A 475 22.11 6.13 13.42
CA LEU A 475 21.85 7.54 13.16
C LEU A 475 21.07 7.68 11.86
N GLU A 476 20.13 8.61 11.82
CA GLU A 476 19.33 8.96 10.65
C GLU A 476 19.29 10.48 10.51
N GLY A 477 19.59 10.97 9.30
CA GLY A 477 19.30 12.34 8.90
C GLY A 477 18.32 12.30 7.74
N ARG A 478 17.27 13.13 7.81
CA ARG A 478 16.21 13.18 6.77
C ARG A 478 15.86 14.62 6.45
N GLN A 479 15.71 14.89 5.17
CA GLN A 479 15.09 16.11 4.66
C GLN A 479 13.84 15.71 3.89
N GLU A 480 12.75 16.39 4.11
CA GLU A 480 11.47 16.23 3.43
C GLU A 480 11.12 17.55 2.73
N GLN A 481 10.43 17.45 1.58
CA GLN A 481 9.94 18.59 0.84
C GLN A 481 8.54 18.30 0.31
N PHE A 482 7.67 19.31 0.39
CA PHE A 482 6.32 19.28 -0.16
C PHE A 482 6.13 20.50 -1.07
N ASP A 483 5.71 20.23 -2.30
CA ASP A 483 5.53 21.23 -3.33
C ASP A 483 4.07 21.24 -3.80
N VAL A 484 3.53 22.42 -4.01
CA VAL A 484 2.23 22.69 -4.63
C VAL A 484 2.46 23.58 -5.84
N THR A 485 2.05 23.12 -7.02
CA THR A 485 2.18 23.85 -8.27
C THR A 485 0.81 24.32 -8.73
N ALA A 486 0.67 25.62 -9.07
CA ALA A 486 -0.57 26.18 -9.60
C ALA A 486 -0.90 25.59 -10.98
N GLY A 487 -2.19 25.50 -11.28
CA GLY A 487 -2.70 25.15 -12.60
C GLY A 487 -2.59 26.31 -13.60
N GLN A 488 -3.03 26.07 -14.84
CA GLN A 488 -3.15 27.12 -15.84
C GLN A 488 -4.23 28.15 -15.42
N GLU A 489 -4.05 29.39 -15.82
CA GLU A 489 -4.90 30.52 -15.38
C GLU A 489 -6.38 30.28 -15.67
N GLU A 490 -6.71 29.77 -16.84
CA GLU A 490 -8.09 29.49 -17.26
C GLU A 490 -8.79 28.46 -16.38
N SER A 491 -8.02 27.62 -15.65
CA SER A 491 -8.56 26.59 -14.76
C SER A 491 -9.16 27.15 -13.48
N TYR A 492 -8.74 28.34 -13.03
CA TYR A 492 -9.12 28.87 -11.71
C TYR A 492 -9.70 30.28 -11.70
N ILE A 493 -9.56 31.09 -12.77
CA ILE A 493 -10.11 32.45 -12.81
C ILE A 493 -11.65 32.44 -12.87
N ASP A 494 -12.28 33.42 -12.22
CA ASP A 494 -13.72 33.72 -12.29
C ASP A 494 -14.63 32.51 -12.07
N GLY A 495 -14.35 31.69 -11.08
CA GLY A 495 -15.07 30.45 -10.73
C GLY A 495 -14.49 29.18 -11.30
N GLY A 496 -13.60 29.29 -12.27
CA GLY A 496 -12.78 28.20 -12.76
C GLY A 496 -13.49 27.12 -13.58
N ALA A 497 -12.74 26.06 -13.89
CA ALA A 497 -13.24 24.88 -14.58
C ALA A 497 -14.31 24.16 -13.77
N GLN A 498 -15.37 23.67 -14.42
CA GLN A 498 -16.41 22.88 -13.78
C GLN A 498 -15.85 21.55 -13.28
N SER A 499 -16.32 21.11 -12.09
CA SER A 499 -15.87 19.97 -11.31
C SER A 499 -14.76 20.33 -10.33
N PHE A 500 -13.62 20.80 -10.79
CA PHE A 500 -12.50 21.16 -9.94
C PHE A 500 -11.80 22.40 -10.50
N PRO A 501 -12.00 23.57 -9.89
CA PRO A 501 -11.16 24.73 -10.16
C PRO A 501 -9.72 24.43 -9.83
N GLY A 502 -8.80 24.72 -10.75
CA GLY A 502 -7.39 24.46 -10.57
C GLY A 502 -6.77 25.16 -9.37
N LEU A 503 -5.63 24.65 -8.90
CA LEU A 503 -4.84 25.25 -7.85
C LEU A 503 -4.39 26.66 -8.27
N GLN A 504 -4.63 27.63 -7.42
CA GLN A 504 -4.31 29.04 -7.68
C GLN A 504 -2.85 29.36 -7.31
N PRO A 505 -2.24 30.41 -7.88
CA PRO A 505 -0.89 30.86 -7.49
C PRO A 505 -0.74 31.12 -5.98
N GLY A 506 -1.82 31.53 -5.28
CA GLY A 506 -1.84 31.72 -3.84
C GLY A 506 -1.77 30.39 -3.05
N ASN A 507 -2.03 29.26 -3.69
CA ASN A 507 -1.88 27.95 -3.09
C ASN A 507 -0.48 27.35 -3.32
N ALA A 508 0.27 27.88 -4.31
CA ALA A 508 1.58 27.36 -4.70
C ALA A 508 2.62 27.62 -3.61
N LEU A 509 3.41 26.58 -3.30
CA LEU A 509 4.46 26.65 -2.28
C LEU A 509 5.50 25.56 -2.49
N SER A 510 6.64 25.74 -1.81
CA SER A 510 7.69 24.72 -1.72
C SER A 510 8.27 24.79 -0.31
N GLU A 511 7.95 23.80 0.53
CA GLU A 511 8.29 23.81 1.94
C GLU A 511 9.11 22.60 2.32
N THR A 512 10.10 22.81 3.17
CA THR A 512 11.05 21.78 3.58
C THR A 512 11.08 21.61 5.09
N ARG A 513 11.39 20.38 5.52
CA ARG A 513 11.62 20.02 6.91
C ARG A 513 12.83 19.11 7.03
N THR A 514 13.64 19.31 8.07
CA THR A 514 14.74 18.41 8.42
C THR A 514 14.45 17.66 9.71
N ASN A 515 14.93 16.43 9.78
CA ASN A 515 14.90 15.60 10.98
C ASN A 515 16.28 14.95 11.18
N ILE A 516 16.75 14.95 12.43
CA ILE A 516 17.93 14.21 12.86
C ILE A 516 17.51 13.31 14.01
N GLY A 517 17.82 12.01 13.89
CA GLY A 517 17.48 11.01 14.89
C GLY A 517 18.63 10.06 15.19
N GLY A 518 18.61 9.53 16.40
CA GLY A 518 19.53 8.48 16.82
C GLY A 518 18.79 7.43 17.66
N TYR A 519 19.19 6.17 17.54
CA TYR A 519 18.61 5.08 18.29
C TYR A 519 19.65 4.10 18.83
N GLY A 520 19.27 3.39 19.90
CA GLY A 520 20.01 2.25 20.44
C GLY A 520 19.07 1.07 20.68
N THR A 521 19.54 -0.13 20.39
CA THR A 521 18.84 -1.39 20.67
C THR A 521 19.73 -2.34 21.46
N LEU A 522 19.12 -3.09 22.33
CA LEU A 522 19.75 -4.13 23.14
C LEU A 522 18.87 -5.38 23.11
N ASP A 523 19.44 -6.51 22.72
CA ASP A 523 18.82 -7.82 22.88
C ASP A 523 19.70 -8.64 23.84
N TRP A 524 19.06 -9.20 24.87
CA TRP A 524 19.74 -10.05 25.84
C TRP A 524 19.02 -11.38 25.98
N ASP A 525 19.63 -12.42 25.44
CA ASP A 525 19.23 -13.81 25.63
C ASP A 525 19.70 -14.25 27.03
N ILE A 526 18.94 -13.89 28.09
CA ILE A 526 19.30 -14.16 29.49
C ILE A 526 19.48 -15.65 29.72
N THR A 527 18.69 -16.46 29.05
CA THR A 527 18.81 -17.90 28.91
C THR A 527 18.35 -18.31 27.52
N ASP A 528 18.59 -19.55 27.11
CA ASP A 528 18.08 -20.11 25.86
C ASP A 528 16.54 -19.96 25.74
N LYS A 529 15.85 -19.86 26.89
CA LYS A 529 14.39 -19.73 26.94
C LYS A 529 13.89 -18.31 27.09
N PHE A 530 14.68 -17.39 27.64
CA PHE A 530 14.20 -16.06 27.99
C PHE A 530 15.04 -14.96 27.37
N LEU A 531 14.37 -14.16 26.51
CA LEU A 531 14.92 -12.98 25.85
C LEU A 531 14.24 -11.72 26.40
N ILE A 532 15.02 -10.68 26.65
CA ILE A 532 14.54 -9.30 26.80
C ILE A 532 15.17 -8.46 25.70
N SER A 533 14.34 -7.66 25.05
CA SER A 533 14.76 -6.65 24.06
C SER A 533 14.36 -5.26 24.50
N GLY A 534 15.28 -4.30 24.36
CA GLY A 534 15.05 -2.88 24.62
C GLY A 534 15.42 -2.03 23.41
N ALA A 535 14.68 -0.96 23.15
CA ALA A 535 15.02 0.05 22.16
C ALA A 535 14.68 1.45 22.68
N ALA A 536 15.50 2.43 22.35
CA ALA A 536 15.21 3.84 22.58
C ALA A 536 15.66 4.66 21.38
N ARG A 537 14.88 5.68 21.01
CA ARG A 537 15.13 6.58 19.90
C ARG A 537 14.76 8.01 20.28
N TYR A 538 15.57 8.94 19.87
CA TYR A 538 15.29 10.37 19.91
C TYR A 538 15.34 10.92 18.50
N GLU A 539 14.36 11.73 18.13
CA GLU A 539 14.31 12.47 16.86
C GLU A 539 14.02 13.94 17.15
N ASN A 540 14.64 14.82 16.39
CA ASN A 540 14.42 16.26 16.45
C ASN A 540 14.09 16.82 15.07
N TYR A 541 12.91 17.39 14.94
CA TYR A 541 12.38 18.00 13.73
C TYR A 541 12.52 19.52 13.78
N SER A 542 12.80 20.13 12.64
CA SER A 542 13.04 21.58 12.54
C SER A 542 11.79 22.44 12.80
N ASP A 543 10.59 21.88 12.69
CA ASP A 543 9.32 22.61 12.81
C ASP A 543 8.64 22.45 14.18
N PHE A 544 8.58 21.25 14.77
CA PHE A 544 7.87 21.01 16.03
C PHE A 544 8.76 20.43 17.16
N GLY A 545 10.08 20.27 16.93
CA GLY A 545 11.05 19.90 17.97
C GLY A 545 11.22 18.41 18.20
N GLY A 546 11.64 18.04 19.41
CA GLY A 546 12.12 16.72 19.77
C GLY A 546 11.06 15.75 20.29
N ASN A 547 11.18 14.46 19.92
CA ASN A 547 10.37 13.38 20.44
C ASN A 547 11.23 12.18 20.82
N THR A 548 10.86 11.53 21.93
CA THR A 548 11.51 10.30 22.40
C THR A 548 10.53 9.13 22.35
N SER A 549 10.95 8.02 21.77
CA SER A 549 10.22 6.76 21.82
C SER A 549 11.09 5.65 22.40
N TRP A 550 10.47 4.73 23.11
CA TRP A 550 11.15 3.58 23.67
C TRP A 550 10.25 2.35 23.67
N LYS A 551 10.89 1.18 23.68
CA LYS A 551 10.22 -0.12 23.68
C LYS A 551 10.96 -1.09 24.59
N ILE A 552 10.20 -1.90 25.30
CA ILE A 552 10.68 -3.10 25.96
C ILE A 552 9.81 -4.27 25.50
N SER A 553 10.43 -5.37 25.13
CA SER A 553 9.73 -6.58 24.77
C SER A 553 10.44 -7.80 25.33
N SER A 554 9.69 -8.89 25.50
CA SER A 554 10.21 -10.14 26.04
C SER A 554 9.62 -11.33 25.30
N ARG A 555 10.40 -12.41 25.25
CA ARG A 555 9.99 -13.71 24.76
C ARG A 555 10.38 -14.79 25.78
N TYR A 556 9.46 -15.67 26.09
CA TYR A 556 9.69 -16.86 26.91
C TYR A 556 9.31 -18.12 26.16
N LYS A 557 10.28 -19.00 25.91
CA LYS A 557 10.05 -20.35 25.35
C LYS A 557 9.55 -21.27 26.47
N ILE A 558 8.29 -21.65 26.42
CA ILE A 558 7.71 -22.66 27.33
C ILE A 558 8.45 -23.99 27.11
N ASN A 559 8.60 -24.33 25.82
CA ASN A 559 9.36 -25.44 25.28
C ASN A 559 9.75 -25.12 23.83
N ASP A 560 10.28 -26.09 23.10
CA ASP A 560 10.68 -25.91 21.69
C ASP A 560 9.51 -25.66 20.74
N SER A 561 8.27 -25.91 21.19
CA SER A 561 7.05 -25.75 20.41
C SER A 561 6.20 -24.54 20.82
N GLY A 562 6.44 -23.93 21.97
CA GLY A 562 5.56 -22.88 22.52
C GLY A 562 6.31 -21.65 23.00
N VAL A 563 5.85 -20.49 22.61
CA VAL A 563 6.45 -19.17 22.91
C VAL A 563 5.41 -18.21 23.44
N LEU A 564 5.71 -17.53 24.55
CA LEU A 564 4.98 -16.35 25.03
C LEU A 564 5.75 -15.09 24.67
N ARG A 565 5.02 -14.04 24.33
CA ARG A 565 5.55 -12.71 24.00
C ARG A 565 4.81 -11.64 24.78
N ALA A 566 5.51 -10.58 25.13
CA ALA A 566 4.91 -9.35 25.65
C ALA A 566 5.74 -8.15 25.27
N SER A 567 5.09 -7.04 24.95
CA SER A 567 5.77 -5.78 24.68
C SER A 567 5.00 -4.59 25.26
N TYR A 568 5.76 -3.55 25.59
CA TYR A 568 5.26 -2.20 25.82
C TYR A 568 6.11 -1.23 25.02
N SER A 569 5.47 -0.32 24.29
CA SER A 569 6.18 0.69 23.53
C SER A 569 5.48 2.05 23.58
N THR A 570 6.28 3.10 23.46
CA THR A 570 5.81 4.44 23.10
C THR A 570 6.20 4.73 21.66
N GLY A 571 5.42 5.55 21.00
CA GLY A 571 5.67 5.96 19.64
C GLY A 571 5.16 7.36 19.40
N PHE A 572 5.44 7.87 18.23
CA PHE A 572 4.91 9.15 17.78
C PHE A 572 4.76 9.17 16.27
N ARG A 573 3.96 10.11 15.79
CA ARG A 573 3.83 10.45 14.39
C ARG A 573 4.02 11.95 14.20
N ALA A 574 4.93 12.33 13.32
CA ALA A 574 5.07 13.71 12.88
C ALA A 574 3.86 14.11 12.03
N PRO A 575 3.27 15.30 12.18
CA PRO A 575 2.37 15.83 11.19
C PRO A 575 3.07 15.84 9.83
N SER A 576 2.42 15.36 8.77
CA SER A 576 3.04 15.45 7.44
C SER A 576 3.14 16.89 6.97
N LEU A 577 4.11 17.22 6.12
CA LEU A 577 4.20 18.54 5.50
C LEU A 577 2.91 18.90 4.76
N HIS A 578 2.26 17.90 4.14
CA HIS A 578 0.95 18.06 3.53
C HIS A 578 -0.10 18.60 4.52
N GLN A 579 -0.19 18.03 5.72
CA GLN A 579 -1.17 18.46 6.73
C GLN A 579 -0.85 19.86 7.27
N VAL A 580 0.44 20.23 7.31
CA VAL A 580 0.86 21.57 7.76
C VAL A 580 0.60 22.62 6.70
N TYR A 581 0.90 22.31 5.42
CA TYR A 581 1.00 23.30 4.35
C TYR A 581 -0.05 23.20 3.25
N LEU A 582 -0.90 22.17 3.21
CA LEU A 582 -1.95 22.07 2.21
C LEU A 582 -2.86 23.30 2.27
N SER A 583 -2.95 24.00 1.14
CA SER A 583 -3.90 25.09 0.91
C SER A 583 -4.58 24.86 -0.44
N ASN A 584 -5.91 24.91 -0.43
CA ASN A 584 -6.73 24.81 -1.63
C ASN A 584 -7.95 25.70 -1.46
N VAL A 585 -7.80 26.98 -1.68
CA VAL A 585 -8.89 27.93 -1.66
C VAL A 585 -9.51 27.98 -3.05
N GLN A 586 -10.80 27.73 -3.12
CA GLN A 586 -11.57 27.71 -4.35
C GLN A 586 -12.59 28.83 -4.36
N THR A 587 -12.71 29.49 -5.50
CA THR A 587 -13.78 30.47 -5.73
C THR A 587 -15.00 29.75 -6.27
N LEU A 588 -16.08 29.70 -5.52
CA LEU A 588 -17.34 29.11 -5.92
C LEU A 588 -18.35 30.19 -6.31
N VAL A 589 -19.06 29.97 -7.40
CA VAL A 589 -20.16 30.81 -7.83
C VAL A 589 -21.46 30.01 -7.65
N SER A 590 -22.32 30.46 -6.74
CA SER A 590 -23.61 29.84 -6.48
C SER A 590 -24.70 30.92 -6.39
N GLY A 591 -25.76 30.78 -7.19
CA GLY A 591 -26.86 31.72 -7.23
C GLY A 591 -26.45 33.17 -7.55
N GLY A 592 -25.41 33.37 -8.35
CA GLY A 592 -24.89 34.70 -8.71
C GLY A 592 -23.99 35.33 -7.65
N THR A 593 -23.73 34.64 -6.54
CA THR A 593 -22.83 35.08 -5.47
C THR A 593 -21.49 34.38 -5.57
N ILE A 594 -20.42 35.18 -5.59
CA ILE A 594 -19.04 34.65 -5.55
C ILE A 594 -18.69 34.39 -4.08
N SER A 595 -18.29 33.17 -3.76
CA SER A 595 -17.82 32.79 -2.43
C SER A 595 -16.51 32.03 -2.51
N ASN A 596 -15.55 32.41 -1.67
CA ASN A 596 -14.34 31.61 -1.51
C ASN A 596 -14.54 30.63 -0.37
N GLN A 597 -14.34 29.37 -0.67
CA GLN A 597 -14.29 28.29 0.32
C GLN A 597 -12.96 27.61 0.21
N GLY A 598 -12.45 27.06 1.30
CA GLY A 598 -11.25 26.31 1.10
C GLY A 598 -10.61 25.72 2.33
N THR A 599 -9.62 24.91 2.02
CA THR A 599 -8.64 24.41 2.98
C THR A 599 -7.54 25.44 3.13
N PHE A 600 -7.34 25.89 4.36
CA PHE A 600 -6.25 26.80 4.70
C PHE A 600 -5.15 26.03 5.43
N ASN A 601 -3.92 26.29 5.07
CA ASN A 601 -2.78 25.66 5.73
C ASN A 601 -2.70 26.07 7.21
N ASN A 602 -2.17 25.19 8.04
CA ASN A 602 -2.13 25.39 9.49
C ASN A 602 -1.23 26.57 9.93
N VAL A 603 -0.38 27.08 9.05
CA VAL A 603 0.51 28.22 9.35
C VAL A 603 -0.07 29.57 8.87
N SER A 604 -1.19 29.57 8.17
CA SER A 604 -1.79 30.79 7.62
C SER A 604 -2.27 31.73 8.73
N PRO A 605 -2.22 33.07 8.51
CA PRO A 605 -2.69 34.04 9.48
C PRO A 605 -4.15 33.82 9.91
N VAL A 606 -5.06 33.54 8.96
CA VAL A 606 -6.49 33.30 9.25
C VAL A 606 -6.70 32.15 10.24
N ILE A 607 -5.95 31.09 10.13
CA ILE A 607 -6.02 29.94 11.04
C ILE A 607 -5.46 30.31 12.42
N LYS A 608 -4.40 31.10 12.47
CA LYS A 608 -3.84 31.61 13.73
C LYS A 608 -4.79 32.61 14.40
N ASP A 609 -5.48 33.45 13.65
CA ASP A 609 -6.48 34.38 14.17
C ASP A 609 -7.70 33.68 14.79
N LEU A 610 -8.07 32.49 14.31
CA LEU A 610 -9.05 31.58 14.91
C LEU A 610 -8.54 30.91 16.20
N GLY A 611 -7.27 31.06 16.52
CA GLY A 611 -6.65 30.48 17.73
C GLY A 611 -6.24 29.02 17.58
N VAL A 612 -6.16 28.54 16.35
CA VAL A 612 -5.68 27.17 16.08
C VAL A 612 -4.16 27.10 16.27
N ALA A 613 -3.72 26.20 17.11
CA ALA A 613 -2.29 25.98 17.37
C ALA A 613 -1.58 25.39 16.13
N SER A 614 -0.27 25.61 16.06
CA SER A 614 0.56 24.88 15.09
C SER A 614 0.45 23.38 15.34
N LEU A 615 0.45 22.58 14.28
CA LEU A 615 0.43 21.11 14.41
C LEU A 615 1.68 20.63 15.15
N PHE A 616 1.49 19.65 15.99
CA PHE A 616 2.55 18.98 16.73
C PHE A 616 2.40 17.46 16.65
N ALA A 617 3.41 16.73 17.13
CA ALA A 617 3.42 15.28 17.01
C ALA A 617 2.27 14.61 17.76
N GLU A 618 1.60 13.66 17.11
CA GLU A 618 0.76 12.70 17.81
C GLU A 618 1.64 11.75 18.61
N THR A 619 1.21 11.36 19.80
CA THR A 619 1.93 10.40 20.63
C THR A 619 1.15 9.11 20.81
N SER A 620 1.83 8.00 21.04
CA SER A 620 1.17 6.71 21.23
C SER A 620 1.78 5.89 22.36
N LYS A 621 0.93 5.05 22.98
CA LYS A 621 1.30 4.02 23.92
C LYS A 621 0.69 2.71 23.46
N SER A 622 1.51 1.66 23.33
CA SER A 622 1.09 0.36 22.84
C SER A 622 1.49 -0.75 23.81
N ILE A 623 0.54 -1.67 24.04
CA ILE A 623 0.76 -2.91 24.80
C ILE A 623 0.41 -4.06 23.87
N SER A 624 1.25 -5.09 23.80
CA SER A 624 0.90 -6.35 23.15
C SER A 624 1.33 -7.54 24.00
N ALA A 625 0.56 -8.63 23.88
CA ALA A 625 0.86 -9.92 24.50
C ALA A 625 0.36 -11.05 23.61
N GLY A 626 1.15 -12.11 23.45
CA GLY A 626 0.78 -13.18 22.56
C GLY A 626 1.39 -14.53 22.91
N ILE A 627 0.79 -15.56 22.33
CA ILE A 627 1.27 -16.93 22.38
C ILE A 627 1.32 -17.50 20.97
N THR A 628 2.42 -18.20 20.67
CA THR A 628 2.52 -19.01 19.46
C THR A 628 2.88 -20.44 19.85
N VAL A 629 2.17 -21.40 19.26
CA VAL A 629 2.41 -22.83 19.44
C VAL A 629 2.65 -23.48 18.09
N LYS A 630 3.81 -24.09 17.91
CA LYS A 630 4.17 -24.92 16.77
C LYS A 630 3.96 -26.38 17.19
N ALA A 631 2.73 -26.88 17.10
CA ALA A 631 2.38 -28.20 17.59
C ALA A 631 3.01 -29.33 16.75
N SER A 632 3.31 -29.06 15.47
CA SER A 632 4.12 -29.90 14.61
C SER A 632 4.94 -29.04 13.64
N ARG A 633 5.76 -29.67 12.80
CA ARG A 633 6.49 -28.97 11.73
C ARG A 633 5.55 -28.14 10.83
N ASP A 634 4.36 -28.67 10.55
CA ASP A 634 3.41 -28.11 9.58
C ASP A 634 2.19 -27.44 10.22
N PHE A 635 2.05 -27.48 11.55
CA PHE A 635 0.89 -26.95 12.26
C PHE A 635 1.29 -25.90 13.29
N THR A 636 0.75 -24.68 13.11
CA THR A 636 1.03 -23.52 13.96
C THR A 636 -0.25 -22.81 14.35
N ILE A 637 -0.32 -22.36 15.59
CA ILE A 637 -1.38 -21.50 16.13
C ILE A 637 -0.73 -20.27 16.76
N SER A 638 -1.27 -19.07 16.53
CA SER A 638 -0.86 -17.83 17.19
C SER A 638 -2.09 -17.04 17.64
N LEU A 639 -2.00 -16.46 18.82
CA LEU A 639 -2.97 -15.51 19.36
C LEU A 639 -2.22 -14.32 19.95
N ASP A 640 -2.49 -13.11 19.45
CA ASP A 640 -1.85 -11.88 19.87
C ASP A 640 -2.91 -10.83 20.23
N TYR A 641 -2.92 -10.35 21.46
CA TYR A 641 -3.69 -9.21 21.93
C TYR A 641 -2.89 -7.92 21.75
N TYR A 642 -3.57 -6.83 21.43
CA TYR A 642 -2.99 -5.49 21.35
C TYR A 642 -3.93 -4.42 21.89
N ASN A 643 -3.33 -3.33 22.39
CA ASN A 643 -3.99 -2.12 22.83
C ASN A 643 -3.10 -0.93 22.47
N VAL A 644 -3.61 -0.02 21.67
CA VAL A 644 -2.89 1.17 21.19
C VAL A 644 -3.71 2.42 21.51
N LYS A 645 -3.15 3.30 22.31
CA LYS A 645 -3.70 4.63 22.55
C LYS A 645 -2.93 5.64 21.71
N VAL A 646 -3.64 6.48 20.95
CA VAL A 646 -3.06 7.63 20.21
C VAL A 646 -3.64 8.90 20.80
N GLU A 647 -2.79 9.78 21.30
CA GLU A 647 -3.13 11.08 21.87
C GLU A 647 -2.83 12.18 20.85
N ASP A 648 -3.64 13.23 20.83
CA ASP A 648 -3.49 14.41 19.98
C ASP A 648 -3.52 14.09 18.46
N ARG A 649 -4.40 13.17 18.06
CA ARG A 649 -4.55 12.76 16.66
C ARG A 649 -4.91 13.97 15.79
N VAL A 650 -4.17 14.14 14.69
CA VAL A 650 -4.45 15.17 13.69
C VAL A 650 -5.68 14.76 12.89
N VAL A 651 -6.66 15.63 12.82
CA VAL A 651 -7.87 15.46 12.02
C VAL A 651 -8.02 16.62 11.03
N PHE A 652 -8.72 16.36 9.92
CA PHE A 652 -9.13 17.39 8.98
C PHE A 652 -10.51 17.87 9.37
N SER A 653 -10.68 19.16 9.63
CA SER A 653 -11.95 19.73 10.10
C SER A 653 -13.06 19.65 9.05
N GLY A 654 -14.30 19.69 9.50
CA GLY A 654 -15.41 20.08 8.67
C GLY A 654 -15.37 21.59 8.37
N GLU A 655 -16.44 22.11 7.80
CA GLU A 655 -16.55 23.54 7.45
C GLU A 655 -16.83 24.41 8.66
N ILE A 656 -16.05 25.48 8.81
CA ILE A 656 -16.24 26.51 9.81
C ILE A 656 -16.76 27.76 9.09
N GLY A 657 -17.99 28.10 9.36
CA GLY A 657 -18.65 29.33 8.88
C GLY A 657 -18.93 30.35 10.00
N GLY A 658 -19.61 31.42 9.69
CA GLY A 658 -20.00 32.50 10.65
C GLY A 658 -21.06 32.09 11.68
N THR A 659 -21.58 30.83 11.60
CA THR A 659 -22.61 30.31 12.49
C THR A 659 -22.08 29.13 13.26
N ASP A 660 -22.30 29.07 14.57
CA ASP A 660 -21.83 27.96 15.43
C ASP A 660 -22.71 26.70 15.34
N ASP A 661 -22.31 25.63 16.05
CA ASP A 661 -23.03 24.33 16.08
C ASP A 661 -24.49 24.43 16.55
N ASN A 662 -24.85 25.50 17.23
CA ASN A 662 -26.21 25.76 17.74
C ASN A 662 -27.03 26.66 16.82
N GLY A 663 -26.50 27.07 15.66
CA GLY A 663 -27.13 27.97 14.74
C GLY A 663 -27.03 29.45 15.14
N ASN A 664 -26.20 29.80 16.12
CA ASN A 664 -26.00 31.18 16.55
C ASN A 664 -24.93 31.87 15.72
N PRO A 665 -25.17 33.09 15.23
CA PRO A 665 -24.13 33.89 14.58
C PRO A 665 -22.96 34.18 15.54
N ASN A 666 -21.74 33.97 15.06
CA ASN A 666 -20.50 34.28 15.77
C ASN A 666 -19.80 35.45 15.07
N ALA A 667 -20.03 36.67 15.56
CA ALA A 667 -19.51 37.89 14.94
C ALA A 667 -17.97 37.91 14.86
N ALA A 668 -17.27 37.29 15.82
CA ALA A 668 -15.80 37.24 15.81
C ALA A 668 -15.27 36.30 14.71
N VAL A 669 -15.91 35.17 14.51
CA VAL A 669 -15.55 34.26 13.41
C VAL A 669 -15.95 34.87 12.07
N GLN A 670 -17.16 35.46 11.96
CA GLN A 670 -17.61 36.12 10.73
C GLN A 670 -16.67 37.24 10.31
N GLN A 671 -16.20 38.05 11.25
CA GLN A 671 -15.24 39.11 10.95
C GLN A 671 -13.93 38.57 10.38
N ILE A 672 -13.41 37.45 10.94
CA ILE A 672 -12.20 36.81 10.41
C ILE A 672 -12.44 36.31 8.98
N LEU A 673 -13.61 35.74 8.70
CA LEU A 673 -13.97 35.25 7.36
C LEU A 673 -14.04 36.42 6.38
N ASP A 674 -14.72 37.52 6.77
CA ASP A 674 -14.89 38.72 5.94
C ASP A 674 -13.54 39.39 5.64
N ASP A 675 -12.68 39.56 6.65
CA ASP A 675 -11.34 40.13 6.51
C ASP A 675 -10.45 39.33 5.52
N ASN A 676 -10.72 38.04 5.36
CA ASN A 676 -10.00 37.17 4.45
C ASN A 676 -10.78 36.85 3.15
N SER A 677 -11.94 37.47 2.94
CA SER A 677 -12.80 37.31 1.76
C SER A 677 -13.20 35.84 1.52
N VAL A 678 -13.52 35.09 2.59
CA VAL A 678 -13.96 33.70 2.56
C VAL A 678 -15.30 33.52 3.25
N THR A 679 -16.09 32.53 2.82
CA THR A 679 -17.39 32.20 3.43
C THR A 679 -17.31 31.04 4.40
N SER A 680 -16.38 30.14 4.19
CA SER A 680 -16.08 29.03 5.12
C SER A 680 -14.65 28.53 4.94
N ILE A 681 -14.14 27.88 5.98
CA ILE A 681 -12.77 27.38 6.02
C ILE A 681 -12.72 25.95 6.59
N LYS A 682 -11.75 25.19 6.09
CA LYS A 682 -11.33 23.88 6.62
C LYS A 682 -9.84 23.90 6.94
N PHE A 683 -9.40 23.15 7.92
CA PHE A 683 -7.99 23.09 8.32
C PHE A 683 -7.65 21.80 9.06
N PHE A 684 -6.36 21.54 9.26
CA PHE A 684 -5.86 20.44 10.09
C PHE A 684 -5.64 20.91 11.52
N ILE A 685 -5.98 20.04 12.49
CA ILE A 685 -5.87 20.33 13.92
C ILE A 685 -5.62 19.04 14.73
N ASN A 686 -4.82 19.13 15.81
CA ASN A 686 -4.72 18.06 16.80
C ASN A 686 -5.95 18.09 17.71
N ALA A 687 -6.98 17.27 17.42
CA ALA A 687 -8.31 17.41 18.05
C ALA A 687 -8.86 16.15 18.72
N ALA A 688 -8.30 14.96 18.48
CA ALA A 688 -8.89 13.72 18.97
C ALA A 688 -7.88 12.81 19.67
N ASP A 689 -8.33 12.14 20.73
CA ASP A 689 -7.63 11.01 21.32
C ASP A 689 -8.39 9.73 20.96
N THR A 690 -7.67 8.66 20.60
CA THR A 690 -8.27 7.39 20.22
C THR A 690 -7.63 6.23 20.96
N LYS A 691 -8.42 5.19 21.19
CA LYS A 691 -7.96 3.91 21.71
C LYS A 691 -8.44 2.79 20.80
N THR A 692 -7.49 1.98 20.36
CA THR A 692 -7.73 0.80 19.53
C THR A 692 -7.28 -0.44 20.30
N GLU A 693 -8.15 -1.42 20.46
CA GLU A 693 -7.82 -2.68 21.11
C GLU A 693 -8.42 -3.86 20.34
N GLY A 694 -7.73 -4.99 20.38
CA GLY A 694 -8.18 -6.15 19.63
C GLY A 694 -7.26 -7.35 19.81
N PHE A 695 -7.53 -8.35 18.98
CA PHE A 695 -6.68 -9.53 18.90
C PHE A 695 -6.59 -10.07 17.48
N ASP A 696 -5.43 -10.66 17.17
CA ASP A 696 -5.14 -11.41 15.96
C ASP A 696 -5.03 -12.89 16.34
N PHE A 697 -5.77 -13.76 15.65
CA PHE A 697 -5.70 -15.20 15.80
C PHE A 697 -5.37 -15.83 14.45
N THR A 698 -4.37 -16.72 14.41
CA THR A 698 -4.00 -17.43 13.18
C THR A 698 -3.81 -18.90 13.45
N VAL A 699 -4.29 -19.73 12.52
CA VAL A 699 -3.99 -21.18 12.47
C VAL A 699 -3.49 -21.49 11.08
N ARG A 700 -2.37 -22.15 10.97
CA ARG A 700 -1.78 -22.58 9.70
C ARG A 700 -1.42 -24.05 9.76
N GLN A 701 -2.01 -24.82 8.87
CA GLN A 701 -1.63 -26.20 8.57
C GLN A 701 -1.06 -26.26 7.16
N LYS A 702 0.12 -26.85 7.01
CA LYS A 702 0.74 -27.09 5.69
C LYS A 702 0.81 -28.59 5.41
N ASN A 703 0.98 -28.96 4.16
CA ASN A 703 1.33 -30.31 3.72
C ASN A 703 0.47 -31.45 4.31
N LEU A 704 -0.84 -31.21 4.58
CA LEU A 704 -1.73 -32.29 4.97
C LEU A 704 -1.94 -33.21 3.76
N GLU A 705 -1.58 -34.48 3.87
CA GLU A 705 -1.78 -35.47 2.80
C GLU A 705 -3.26 -35.76 2.62
N VAL A 706 -3.81 -35.45 1.44
CA VAL A 706 -5.20 -35.70 1.07
C VAL A 706 -5.22 -36.39 -0.29
N GLY A 707 -5.54 -37.66 -0.30
CA GLY A 707 -5.45 -38.47 -1.52
C GLY A 707 -3.99 -38.56 -2.03
N ALA A 708 -3.77 -38.21 -3.28
CA ALA A 708 -2.45 -38.14 -3.90
C ALA A 708 -1.82 -36.73 -3.88
N GLY A 709 -2.45 -35.76 -3.20
CA GLY A 709 -2.01 -34.37 -3.15
C GLY A 709 -1.78 -33.88 -1.72
N LYS A 710 -1.29 -32.64 -1.64
CA LYS A 710 -1.03 -31.93 -0.37
C LYS A 710 -2.01 -30.77 -0.24
N LEU A 711 -2.64 -30.68 0.92
CA LEU A 711 -3.57 -29.61 1.30
C LEU A 711 -2.92 -28.70 2.34
N GLY A 712 -2.86 -27.41 2.08
CA GLY A 712 -2.64 -26.38 3.07
C GLY A 712 -3.96 -25.79 3.54
N VAL A 713 -4.07 -25.40 4.81
CA VAL A 713 -5.23 -24.70 5.37
C VAL A 713 -4.74 -23.52 6.20
N ASN A 714 -5.32 -22.36 5.96
CA ASN A 714 -5.01 -21.13 6.67
C ASN A 714 -6.29 -20.50 7.21
N LEU A 715 -6.30 -20.23 8.52
CA LEU A 715 -7.34 -19.46 9.20
C LEU A 715 -6.69 -18.24 9.81
N ALA A 716 -7.28 -17.07 9.61
CA ALA A 716 -6.80 -15.86 10.26
C ALA A 716 -7.98 -14.94 10.60
N LEU A 717 -8.00 -14.46 11.85
CA LEU A 717 -9.06 -13.60 12.39
C LEU A 717 -8.43 -12.37 13.02
N ASN A 718 -8.93 -11.21 12.70
CA ASN A 718 -8.71 -9.97 13.44
C ASN A 718 -10.05 -9.48 14.00
N VAL A 719 -10.06 -9.17 15.29
CA VAL A 719 -11.14 -8.41 15.93
C VAL A 719 -10.55 -7.13 16.48
N ASN A 720 -11.12 -6.00 16.08
CA ASN A 720 -10.60 -4.68 16.36
C ASN A 720 -11.73 -3.76 16.84
N ASN A 721 -11.48 -3.00 17.89
CA ASN A 721 -12.41 -1.99 18.40
C ASN A 721 -11.67 -0.66 18.60
N THR A 722 -12.05 0.34 17.83
CA THR A 722 -11.52 1.70 17.96
C THR A 722 -12.59 2.61 18.55
N ARG A 723 -12.22 3.41 19.54
CA ARG A 723 -13.10 4.41 20.15
C ARG A 723 -12.36 5.74 20.38
N LEU A 724 -13.11 6.81 20.44
CA LEU A 724 -12.61 8.09 20.90
C LEU A 724 -12.45 8.05 22.43
N GLU A 725 -11.42 8.72 22.94
CA GLU A 725 -11.22 8.96 24.39
C GLU A 725 -11.28 10.46 24.68
N GLY A 726 -12.12 10.84 25.65
CA GLY A 726 -12.31 12.25 25.99
C GLY A 726 -13.16 13.03 24.99
N GLU A 727 -13.09 14.34 25.07
CA GLU A 727 -13.81 15.26 24.20
C GLU A 727 -12.94 15.73 23.04
N VAL A 728 -13.60 16.19 21.96
CA VAL A 728 -12.93 16.88 20.84
C VAL A 728 -12.26 18.15 21.38
N LYS A 729 -10.98 18.28 21.13
CA LYS A 729 -10.17 19.44 21.53
C LYS A 729 -10.41 20.59 20.57
N THR A 730 -10.83 21.74 21.07
CA THR A 730 -11.16 22.90 20.25
C THR A 730 -10.41 24.15 20.75
N PRO A 731 -10.01 25.05 19.83
CA PRO A 731 -9.51 26.38 20.23
C PRO A 731 -10.57 27.16 21.00
N THR A 732 -10.15 28.04 21.88
CA THR A 732 -11.09 28.84 22.73
C THR A 732 -12.09 29.62 21.89
N LYS A 733 -11.66 30.25 20.79
CA LYS A 733 -12.53 31.00 19.88
C LYS A 733 -13.52 30.11 19.11
N LEU A 734 -13.25 28.82 18.97
CA LEU A 734 -14.05 27.83 18.29
C LEU A 734 -14.69 26.83 19.27
N SER A 735 -14.82 27.17 20.56
CA SER A 735 -15.38 26.26 21.57
C SER A 735 -16.84 25.84 21.31
N SER A 736 -17.62 26.64 20.57
CA SER A 736 -18.97 26.34 20.12
C SER A 736 -19.05 25.68 18.75
N TYR A 737 -17.91 25.27 18.15
CA TYR A 737 -17.80 24.62 16.85
C TYR A 737 -17.28 23.17 16.96
N LYS A 738 -17.54 22.45 18.05
CA LYS A 738 -17.04 21.09 18.26
C LYS A 738 -17.47 20.15 17.14
N ASN A 739 -18.76 20.21 16.74
CA ASN A 739 -19.28 19.38 15.66
C ASN A 739 -18.77 19.84 14.28
N ALA A 740 -18.68 21.14 14.03
CA ALA A 740 -18.10 21.64 12.79
C ALA A 740 -16.64 21.21 12.64
N ILE A 741 -15.87 21.16 13.73
CA ILE A 741 -14.47 20.68 13.71
C ILE A 741 -14.43 19.15 13.48
N PHE A 742 -15.20 18.35 14.24
CA PHE A 742 -15.11 16.91 14.18
C PHE A 742 -16.44 16.25 14.55
N ASN A 743 -17.39 16.28 13.60
CA ASN A 743 -18.74 15.76 13.77
C ASN A 743 -18.79 14.22 13.78
N ARG A 744 -20.00 13.67 14.01
CA ARG A 744 -20.25 12.24 14.05
C ARG A 744 -19.81 11.52 12.75
N LYS A 745 -20.03 12.12 11.59
CA LYS A 745 -19.62 11.59 10.29
C LYS A 745 -18.08 11.43 10.21
N GLU A 746 -17.34 12.47 10.58
CA GLU A 746 -15.88 12.42 10.63
C GLU A 746 -15.36 11.42 11.69
N GLN A 747 -16.04 11.33 12.84
CA GLN A 747 -15.72 10.32 13.85
C GLN A 747 -15.94 8.91 13.33
N SER A 748 -17.02 8.64 12.59
CA SER A 748 -17.31 7.32 12.03
C SER A 748 -16.20 6.80 11.12
N ARG A 749 -15.52 7.67 10.37
CA ARG A 749 -14.37 7.29 9.52
C ARG A 749 -13.21 6.68 10.31
N ILE A 750 -13.08 7.05 11.58
CA ILE A 750 -12.05 6.50 12.48
C ILE A 750 -12.55 5.25 13.20
N ILE A 751 -13.80 5.26 13.68
CA ILE A 751 -14.29 4.25 14.62
C ILE A 751 -15.09 3.12 13.99
N SER A 752 -15.77 3.33 12.86
CA SER A 752 -16.73 2.35 12.31
C SER A 752 -16.73 2.21 10.77
N ALA A 753 -15.95 3.03 10.06
CA ALA A 753 -15.91 2.97 8.59
C ALA A 753 -15.10 1.81 8.02
N ARG A 754 -14.40 1.07 8.86
CA ARG A 754 -13.66 -0.14 8.50
C ARG A 754 -14.20 -1.33 9.27
N PRO A 755 -14.16 -2.55 8.70
CA PRO A 755 -14.61 -3.73 9.41
C PRO A 755 -13.92 -3.91 10.76
N SER A 756 -14.70 -4.00 11.84
CA SER A 756 -14.18 -4.31 13.17
C SER A 756 -13.78 -5.78 13.31
N THR A 757 -14.29 -6.63 12.43
CA THR A 757 -13.98 -8.06 12.37
C THR A 757 -13.65 -8.45 10.95
N LYS A 758 -12.53 -9.13 10.76
CA LYS A 758 -12.14 -9.72 9.47
C LYS A 758 -11.65 -11.13 9.68
N PHE A 759 -12.20 -12.08 8.93
CA PHE A 759 -11.85 -13.48 9.00
C PHE A 759 -11.46 -14.01 7.62
N LEU A 760 -10.30 -14.64 7.55
CA LEU A 760 -9.77 -15.27 6.36
C LEU A 760 -9.79 -16.80 6.57
N PHE A 761 -10.34 -17.51 5.61
CA PHE A 761 -10.30 -18.97 5.56
C PHE A 761 -9.87 -19.39 4.17
N GLY A 762 -8.66 -19.95 4.04
CA GLY A 762 -8.07 -20.40 2.79
C GLY A 762 -7.69 -21.86 2.82
N GLY A 763 -7.78 -22.50 1.65
CA GLY A 763 -7.25 -23.83 1.38
C GLY A 763 -6.50 -23.84 0.07
N ASP A 764 -5.26 -24.30 0.09
CA ASP A 764 -4.43 -24.54 -1.09
C ASP A 764 -4.21 -26.04 -1.27
N TYR A 765 -4.55 -26.56 -2.45
CA TYR A 765 -4.39 -27.97 -2.78
C TYR A 765 -3.48 -28.12 -3.99
N LYS A 766 -2.44 -28.92 -3.83
CA LYS A 766 -1.49 -29.23 -4.92
C LYS A 766 -1.42 -30.74 -5.16
N ILE A 767 -1.61 -31.13 -6.42
CA ILE A 767 -1.47 -32.52 -6.89
C ILE A 767 -0.78 -32.54 -8.24
N ASN A 768 0.40 -33.17 -8.33
CA ASN A 768 1.22 -33.18 -9.53
C ASN A 768 1.41 -31.77 -10.11
N LYS A 769 0.97 -31.57 -11.35
CA LYS A 769 1.04 -30.30 -12.09
C LYS A 769 -0.14 -29.34 -11.83
N PHE A 770 -1.12 -29.75 -11.05
CA PHE A 770 -2.33 -28.98 -10.77
C PHE A 770 -2.25 -28.35 -9.37
N SER A 771 -2.65 -27.10 -9.27
CA SER A 771 -2.85 -26.36 -8.02
C SER A 771 -4.22 -25.69 -8.01
N ALA A 772 -4.86 -25.70 -6.87
CA ALA A 772 -6.11 -24.96 -6.63
C ALA A 772 -6.01 -24.23 -5.30
N ASN A 773 -6.55 -23.01 -5.25
CA ASN A 773 -6.63 -22.23 -4.03
C ASN A 773 -8.06 -21.69 -3.91
N LEU A 774 -8.67 -21.89 -2.75
CA LEU A 774 -9.98 -21.35 -2.40
C LEU A 774 -9.81 -20.48 -1.18
N ASN A 775 -10.11 -19.19 -1.31
CA ASN A 775 -10.07 -18.22 -0.21
C ASN A 775 -11.46 -17.66 0.06
N ASN A 776 -11.83 -17.61 1.33
CA ASN A 776 -13.03 -16.94 1.81
C ASN A 776 -12.59 -15.83 2.77
N THR A 777 -13.00 -14.61 2.49
CA THR A 777 -12.77 -13.45 3.34
C THR A 777 -14.09 -12.91 3.83
N TYR A 778 -14.33 -13.00 5.12
CA TYR A 778 -15.43 -12.29 5.77
C TYR A 778 -14.97 -10.89 6.16
N PHE A 779 -15.65 -9.88 5.63
CA PHE A 779 -15.55 -8.51 6.08
C PHE A 779 -16.74 -8.19 6.97
N GLY A 780 -16.49 -7.80 8.20
CA GLY A 780 -17.52 -7.44 9.18
C GLY A 780 -18.32 -6.22 8.74
N GLU A 781 -19.34 -5.90 9.52
CA GLU A 781 -20.17 -4.72 9.28
C GLU A 781 -19.36 -3.43 9.40
N VAL A 782 -19.84 -2.40 8.69
CA VAL A 782 -19.34 -1.01 8.80
C VAL A 782 -20.52 -0.07 8.99
N THR A 783 -20.31 1.02 9.73
CA THR A 783 -21.37 2.00 10.00
C THR A 783 -20.91 3.39 9.55
N TRP A 784 -21.72 3.99 8.70
CA TRP A 784 -21.66 5.41 8.40
C TRP A 784 -22.61 6.14 9.36
N MET A 785 -22.09 7.16 10.05
CA MET A 785 -22.89 7.98 10.94
C MET A 785 -23.20 9.31 10.28
N HIS A 786 -24.46 9.70 10.28
CA HIS A 786 -24.87 11.03 9.83
C HIS A 786 -24.27 12.13 10.71
N ALA A 787 -23.89 13.25 10.11
CA ALA A 787 -23.16 14.34 10.80
C ALA A 787 -23.86 14.82 12.08
N THR A 788 -25.20 14.92 12.05
CA THR A 788 -26.00 15.54 13.12
C THR A 788 -27.18 14.68 13.61
N ASP A 789 -27.73 13.82 12.75
CA ASP A 789 -28.95 13.03 13.05
C ASP A 789 -28.66 11.55 13.19
N PRO A 790 -28.64 10.97 14.42
CA PRO A 790 -28.46 9.52 14.63
C PRO A 790 -29.54 8.65 13.95
N GLY A 791 -30.73 9.17 13.69
CA GLY A 791 -31.82 8.44 13.01
C GLY A 791 -31.50 8.12 11.56
N LYS A 792 -30.54 8.81 10.96
CA LYS A 792 -30.07 8.63 9.59
C LYS A 792 -28.80 7.77 9.48
N ASP A 793 -28.26 7.28 10.59
CA ASP A 793 -27.11 6.37 10.57
C ASP A 793 -27.41 5.11 9.74
N GLN A 794 -26.42 4.60 9.03
CA GLN A 794 -26.55 3.41 8.19
C GLN A 794 -25.47 2.39 8.54
N THR A 795 -25.90 1.16 8.80
CA THR A 795 -25.00 0.02 9.00
C THR A 795 -25.14 -0.95 7.84
N PHE A 796 -24.02 -1.23 7.20
CA PHE A 796 -23.88 -2.16 6.07
C PHE A 796 -23.35 -3.47 6.60
N GLN A 797 -24.14 -4.55 6.39
CA GLN A 797 -23.90 -5.85 7.00
C GLN A 797 -22.63 -6.52 6.50
N GLY A 798 -22.05 -7.38 7.35
CA GLY A 798 -20.87 -8.16 6.98
C GLY A 798 -21.11 -9.09 5.78
N LYS A 799 -20.13 -9.26 4.92
CA LYS A 799 -20.17 -10.07 3.70
C LYS A 799 -19.00 -11.05 3.64
N VAL A 800 -19.22 -12.18 2.97
CA VAL A 800 -18.19 -13.16 2.63
C VAL A 800 -17.86 -13.03 1.15
N ILE A 801 -16.59 -12.80 0.84
CA ILE A 801 -16.06 -12.84 -0.51
C ILE A 801 -15.32 -14.15 -0.69
N THR A 802 -15.65 -14.89 -1.75
CA THR A 802 -15.01 -16.17 -2.09
C THR A 802 -14.22 -16.01 -3.37
N ASP A 803 -12.93 -16.31 -3.33
CA ASP A 803 -12.02 -16.24 -4.46
C ASP A 803 -11.49 -17.64 -4.78
N LEU A 804 -11.38 -17.96 -6.07
CA LEU A 804 -10.95 -19.24 -6.58
C LEU A 804 -9.82 -19.06 -7.58
N PHE A 805 -8.72 -19.78 -7.36
CA PHE A 805 -7.56 -19.81 -8.25
C PHE A 805 -7.27 -21.24 -8.69
N PHE A 806 -6.95 -21.42 -9.96
CA PHE A 806 -6.46 -22.65 -10.53
C PHE A 806 -5.16 -22.42 -11.27
N GLY A 807 -4.18 -23.26 -11.05
CA GLY A 807 -2.91 -23.26 -11.76
C GLY A 807 -2.64 -24.64 -12.37
N TYR A 808 -2.04 -24.66 -13.56
CA TYR A 808 -1.60 -25.87 -14.20
C TYR A 808 -0.24 -25.68 -14.88
N GLU A 809 0.72 -26.54 -14.54
CA GLU A 809 2.06 -26.57 -15.15
C GLU A 809 2.03 -27.42 -16.43
N LEU A 810 1.86 -26.75 -17.59
CA LEU A 810 1.88 -27.44 -18.90
C LEU A 810 3.23 -28.15 -19.12
N THR A 811 4.31 -27.39 -18.89
CA THR A 811 5.69 -27.88 -18.90
C THR A 811 6.44 -27.22 -17.75
N ASP A 812 7.69 -27.61 -17.50
CA ASP A 812 8.55 -26.96 -16.48
C ASP A 812 8.77 -25.46 -16.73
N LYS A 813 8.56 -25.02 -17.97
CA LYS A 813 8.77 -23.63 -18.43
C LYS A 813 7.48 -22.86 -18.64
N ILE A 814 6.34 -23.50 -18.70
CA ILE A 814 5.06 -22.90 -19.08
C ILE A 814 4.00 -23.30 -18.07
N SER A 815 3.44 -22.31 -17.40
CA SER A 815 2.29 -22.46 -16.51
C SER A 815 1.14 -21.59 -16.97
N ILE A 816 -0.08 -22.06 -16.82
CA ILE A 816 -1.31 -21.30 -17.05
C ILE A 816 -2.08 -21.20 -15.76
N ASN A 817 -2.82 -20.12 -15.58
CA ASN A 817 -3.71 -19.94 -14.44
C ASN A 817 -5.06 -19.40 -14.88
N ALA A 818 -6.08 -19.67 -14.08
CA ALA A 818 -7.41 -19.09 -14.18
C ALA A 818 -7.89 -18.70 -12.79
N GLN A 819 -8.58 -17.57 -12.68
CA GLN A 819 -9.01 -17.00 -11.42
C GLN A 819 -10.45 -16.50 -11.54
N VAL A 820 -11.18 -16.65 -10.46
CA VAL A 820 -12.50 -16.03 -10.30
C VAL A 820 -12.51 -15.35 -8.93
N ASN A 821 -12.44 -14.05 -8.90
CA ASN A 821 -12.56 -13.29 -7.67
C ASN A 821 -14.03 -12.95 -7.44
N ASN A 822 -14.46 -12.99 -6.16
CA ASN A 822 -15.83 -12.79 -5.76
C ASN A 822 -16.80 -13.73 -6.51
N LEU A 823 -16.55 -15.04 -6.42
CA LEU A 823 -17.26 -16.11 -7.14
C LEU A 823 -18.77 -16.02 -7.07
N PHE A 824 -19.33 -15.52 -5.97
CA PHE A 824 -20.77 -15.42 -5.75
C PHE A 824 -21.33 -14.04 -6.12
N ASN A 825 -20.54 -13.16 -6.74
CA ASN A 825 -20.92 -11.82 -7.19
C ASN A 825 -21.55 -10.97 -6.07
N VAL A 826 -20.94 -10.98 -4.90
CA VAL A 826 -21.38 -10.26 -3.71
C VAL A 826 -21.05 -8.78 -3.82
N TYR A 827 -22.00 -7.93 -3.48
CA TYR A 827 -21.86 -6.47 -3.36
C TYR A 827 -22.11 -6.04 -1.91
N PRO A 828 -21.65 -4.85 -1.49
CA PRO A 828 -22.09 -4.21 -0.26
C PRO A 828 -23.61 -4.01 -0.25
N ASP A 829 -24.19 -3.77 0.93
CA ASP A 829 -25.58 -3.33 1.00
C ASP A 829 -25.74 -1.98 0.30
N GLU A 830 -26.90 -1.75 -0.33
CA GLU A 830 -27.16 -0.50 -1.02
C GLU A 830 -27.36 0.64 -0.02
N LEU A 831 -26.97 1.84 -0.44
CA LEU A 831 -27.10 3.08 0.32
C LEU A 831 -28.56 3.55 0.26
N ASP A 832 -29.04 4.09 1.38
CA ASP A 832 -30.39 4.66 1.49
C ASP A 832 -30.28 6.13 1.87
N ALA A 833 -30.91 7.01 1.09
CA ALA A 833 -30.94 8.44 1.38
C ALA A 833 -31.57 8.78 2.73
N LYS A 834 -32.51 7.96 3.22
CA LYS A 834 -33.28 8.18 4.46
C LYS A 834 -33.86 9.59 4.56
N GLY A 835 -34.35 10.10 3.42
CA GLY A 835 -34.94 11.43 3.30
C GLY A 835 -33.90 12.56 3.29
N ASP A 836 -32.65 12.27 2.94
CA ASP A 836 -31.58 13.26 2.81
C ASP A 836 -30.78 12.97 1.53
N ALA A 837 -31.12 13.66 0.45
CA ALA A 837 -30.51 13.46 -0.86
C ALA A 837 -28.99 13.71 -0.89
N SER A 838 -28.44 14.39 0.12
CA SER A 838 -26.99 14.58 0.24
C SER A 838 -26.25 13.28 0.59
N THR A 839 -26.91 12.30 1.15
CA THR A 839 -26.33 11.02 1.59
C THR A 839 -25.92 10.13 0.41
N ASP A 840 -26.80 9.98 -0.57
CA ASP A 840 -26.61 9.17 -1.78
C ASP A 840 -26.45 10.01 -3.05
N LEU A 841 -26.30 11.30 -2.89
CA LEU A 841 -26.18 12.29 -3.97
C LEU A 841 -27.36 12.20 -4.95
N GLY A 842 -28.60 12.17 -4.42
CA GLY A 842 -29.84 12.08 -5.18
C GLY A 842 -29.97 10.75 -5.94
N GLY A 843 -29.55 9.63 -5.34
CA GLY A 843 -29.60 8.30 -5.92
C GLY A 843 -28.41 7.92 -6.81
N ARG A 844 -27.45 8.79 -6.99
CA ARG A 844 -26.28 8.56 -7.86
C ARG A 844 -25.27 7.58 -7.26
N PHE A 845 -25.15 7.51 -5.93
CA PHE A 845 -24.38 6.48 -5.24
C PHE A 845 -25.27 5.31 -4.85
N LYS A 846 -25.06 4.16 -5.48
CA LYS A 846 -25.76 2.92 -5.14
C LYS A 846 -25.18 2.27 -3.88
N TYR A 847 -23.87 2.31 -3.73
CA TYR A 847 -23.16 1.66 -2.64
C TYR A 847 -22.43 2.68 -1.75
N PRO A 848 -22.16 2.34 -0.47
CA PRO A 848 -21.51 3.26 0.48
C PRO A 848 -20.07 3.55 0.05
N TRP A 849 -19.79 4.78 -0.28
CA TRP A 849 -18.46 5.25 -0.71
C TRP A 849 -17.64 5.90 0.41
N GLU A 850 -18.30 6.43 1.44
CA GLU A 850 -17.65 7.04 2.61
C GLU A 850 -17.21 5.99 3.66
N VAL A 851 -17.73 4.77 3.57
CA VAL A 851 -17.35 3.59 4.33
C VAL A 851 -17.26 2.42 3.36
N ASN A 852 -16.19 1.65 3.40
CA ASN A 852 -15.99 0.62 2.39
C ASN A 852 -15.35 -0.64 3.00
N GLN A 853 -15.95 -1.80 2.69
CA GLN A 853 -15.50 -3.10 3.15
C GLN A 853 -14.51 -3.76 2.16
N PHE A 854 -14.86 -3.84 0.86
CA PHE A 854 -14.12 -4.65 -0.13
C PHE A 854 -14.23 -4.18 -1.60
N GLY A 855 -14.87 -3.04 -1.87
CA GLY A 855 -15.05 -2.50 -3.22
C GLY A 855 -16.34 -2.96 -3.92
N PHE A 856 -16.59 -2.46 -5.16
CA PHE A 856 -17.87 -2.56 -5.86
C PHE A 856 -17.79 -3.27 -7.22
N ASN A 857 -16.66 -3.86 -7.60
CA ASN A 857 -16.52 -4.45 -8.95
C ASN A 857 -17.37 -5.70 -9.19
N GLY A 858 -17.81 -6.39 -8.13
CA GLY A 858 -18.48 -7.67 -8.24
C GLY A 858 -17.54 -8.80 -8.67
N MET A 859 -18.07 -9.84 -9.31
CA MET A 859 -17.30 -10.98 -9.78
C MET A 859 -16.38 -10.58 -10.95
N THR A 860 -15.12 -11.02 -10.89
CA THR A 860 -14.14 -10.82 -11.96
C THR A 860 -13.51 -12.15 -12.38
N PHE A 861 -13.27 -12.30 -13.67
CA PHE A 861 -12.57 -13.44 -14.27
C PHE A 861 -11.19 -12.99 -14.73
N ARG A 862 -10.16 -13.77 -14.46
CA ARG A 862 -8.80 -13.55 -14.98
C ARG A 862 -8.21 -14.85 -15.47
N ALA A 863 -7.37 -14.76 -16.50
CA ALA A 863 -6.53 -15.85 -16.99
C ALA A 863 -5.11 -15.35 -17.20
N GLY A 864 -4.15 -16.22 -17.00
CA GLY A 864 -2.74 -15.86 -17.08
C GLY A 864 -1.84 -16.95 -17.61
N LEU A 865 -0.70 -16.51 -18.13
CA LEU A 865 0.40 -17.34 -18.63
C LEU A 865 1.69 -16.90 -17.96
N THR A 866 2.44 -17.86 -17.42
CA THR A 866 3.80 -17.66 -16.91
C THR A 866 4.79 -18.45 -17.74
N LEU A 867 5.85 -17.78 -18.19
CA LEU A 867 6.99 -18.41 -18.88
C LEU A 867 8.23 -18.31 -18.00
N LYS A 868 8.96 -19.40 -17.86
CA LYS A 868 10.30 -19.51 -17.22
C LYS A 868 11.33 -19.85 -18.28
N LEU A 869 12.19 -18.89 -18.62
CA LEU A 869 13.15 -18.97 -19.73
C LEU A 869 14.57 -19.11 -19.24
#